data_b4769888a3e4139aa88403f9c5a3e680
#
_entry.id   b4769888a3e4139aa88403f9c5a3e680
#
_cell.length_a   1.000
_cell.length_b   1.000
_cell.length_c   1.000
_cell.angle_alpha   90.00
_cell.angle_beta   90.00
_cell.angle_gamma   90.00
#
_symmetry.space_group_name_H-M   'P 1'
#
loop_
_entity.id
_entity.type
_entity.pdbx_description
1 polymer ?
#
loop_
_entity_poly.entity_id
_entity_poly.type
_entity_poly.pdbx_seq_one_letter_code
_entity_poly.pdbx_strand_id
1 'polypeptide(L)'
;MNFKNPFNNNIQNDSNYSKNIHNKYDFKLYDHYQKQKDNINEYNISNIKNTTDKEFAVIYQDYSSKIKPLNSSQNYISCSSEIFPSDEPTLSQLGIPITLSLSPISHNESEDSIPLINYGSNEIPRCKNKDCEAFLNPFVKFIESGEKWICNFCDKENDTGDYYFCDFDKNGERLDIDTKPELSCGSYEFVAKKSYYKKNKSPTRALFMFLLETSMSAINSGFLEACIEGIKDVVNNDNFYNENDVNISIITYDTNVCFYSYGEKFNQPQMLIVTDEPTFLPTSKINLIFNLEDDKDKILQILDLIQTTFNKNNINLKNHIKDSNKIFDALNGAYSLGKNLGGKIIIFSSSNIIGKLPNMNDGIDKNSTKEQIAYSCHDKKQMEVMGLNLTNENISVDLIISADTSIELLTLNQLCDFANGNIYLYKKFNIDLHYKNIINQIRRILSRPIIWEGLNKIRFSNGCRITNFITPLLILKNELFVFPTLDADQNYIFNIGYDKQNDNEKEIEKKENNNNFNNIKKTKDFLYIQSSLLYSYGNGKKRIRVHNLCLPISNNLKMIYESMSAEVIANYYIKLTIDKLYKTKNLVNSIIYTETQFRTFLDKVLLHLKKLPDNLYYLPYYMIGFFKNRLFCKNEIDKKYDIDLSNYLRIKFQKMHLKEVLSYIVPTIYYLNEMEKDNQIGEYNKETGIIQLPSNISCSKNSLEENGLYLIDIGYLLILYIRKKLNKTLLQKLFGVDDINLINMDLNEDNIFENKNDFKERLINIINYLRDEKSNFQNLIIVFENTKGEQLINGCMIEDNNCNWYPLSYEAFHKKYVEDSLNFSYGY
;
A
#
# COMPACT_ATOMS: atom_id res chain seq x y z
N MET A 1 -50.36 -13.46 3.33
CA MET A 1 -50.14 -13.95 1.95
C MET A 1 -48.79 -14.66 1.88
N ASN A 2 -48.81 -15.97 1.77
CA ASN A 2 -47.64 -16.83 1.76
C ASN A 2 -46.98 -16.78 0.39
N PHE A 3 -45.75 -16.29 0.28
CA PHE A 3 -44.93 -16.50 -0.89
C PHE A 3 -44.13 -17.82 -0.72
N LYS A 4 -44.47 -18.81 -1.49
CA LYS A 4 -43.75 -20.09 -1.64
C LYS A 4 -42.42 -19.86 -2.34
N ASN A 5 -41.38 -20.41 -1.78
CA ASN A 5 -40.04 -20.47 -2.33
C ASN A 5 -39.97 -21.52 -3.45
N PRO A 6 -39.56 -21.22 -4.70
CA PRO A 6 -39.59 -22.19 -5.80
C PRO A 6 -38.31 -23.03 -5.99
N PHE A 7 -37.41 -23.08 -5.03
CA PHE A 7 -36.15 -23.84 -5.17
C PHE A 7 -36.07 -24.97 -4.12
N ASN A 8 -36.90 -25.95 -4.24
CA ASN A 8 -36.69 -27.27 -3.65
C ASN A 8 -36.99 -28.30 -4.70
N ASN A 9 -35.99 -28.75 -5.45
CA ASN A 9 -36.04 -30.07 -6.13
C ASN A 9 -34.62 -30.56 -6.41
N ASN A 10 -34.25 -31.63 -5.70
CA ASN A 10 -33.38 -32.76 -6.06
C ASN A 10 -32.09 -32.45 -6.85
N ILE A 11 -30.98 -32.21 -6.12
CA ILE A 11 -29.63 -32.48 -6.65
C ILE A 11 -29.17 -33.80 -6.00
N GLN A 12 -29.20 -34.88 -6.80
CA GLN A 12 -28.44 -36.08 -6.48
C GLN A 12 -26.95 -35.74 -6.55
N ASN A 13 -26.25 -36.16 -5.50
CA ASN A 13 -24.81 -36.01 -5.36
C ASN A 13 -24.06 -36.76 -6.46
N ASP A 14 -23.53 -36.03 -7.42
CA ASP A 14 -22.54 -36.58 -8.36
C ASP A 14 -21.13 -36.32 -7.79
N SER A 15 -20.70 -37.26 -6.91
CA SER A 15 -19.40 -37.24 -6.23
C SER A 15 -18.18 -37.34 -7.17
N ASN A 16 -18.40 -37.65 -8.45
CA ASN A 16 -17.31 -37.72 -9.45
C ASN A 16 -17.00 -36.40 -10.14
N TYR A 17 -17.95 -35.43 -10.16
CA TYR A 17 -17.72 -34.12 -10.75
C TYR A 17 -16.88 -33.26 -9.82
N SER A 18 -17.10 -33.34 -8.49
CA SER A 18 -16.31 -32.59 -7.49
C SER A 18 -14.84 -33.03 -7.42
N LYS A 19 -14.55 -34.35 -7.62
CA LYS A 19 -13.17 -34.85 -7.63
C LYS A 19 -12.36 -34.39 -8.86
N ASN A 20 -12.99 -34.21 -10.01
CA ASN A 20 -12.32 -33.72 -11.21
C ASN A 20 -12.07 -32.19 -11.17
N ILE A 21 -12.88 -31.44 -10.43
CA ILE A 21 -12.67 -30.01 -10.22
C ILE A 21 -11.57 -29.77 -9.15
N HIS A 22 -11.55 -30.57 -8.07
CA HIS A 22 -10.50 -30.48 -7.05
C HIS A 22 -9.10 -30.78 -7.60
N ASN A 23 -8.95 -31.77 -8.50
CA ASN A 23 -7.67 -32.04 -9.16
C ASN A 23 -7.26 -30.96 -10.20
N LYS A 24 -8.18 -30.07 -10.60
CA LYS A 24 -7.93 -29.00 -11.55
C LYS A 24 -7.48 -27.70 -10.88
N TYR A 25 -7.67 -27.59 -9.56
CA TYR A 25 -7.40 -26.40 -8.74
C TYR A 25 -6.35 -26.69 -7.66
N ASP A 26 -5.22 -27.33 -8.05
CA ASP A 26 -4.06 -27.49 -7.17
C ASP A 26 -3.39 -26.12 -7.02
N PHE A 27 -3.79 -25.38 -5.98
CA PHE A 27 -3.36 -24.02 -5.69
C PHE A 27 -1.93 -23.98 -5.12
N LYS A 28 -0.96 -24.04 -5.99
CA LYS A 28 0.41 -23.63 -5.67
C LYS A 28 0.60 -22.17 -6.06
N LEU A 29 0.11 -21.25 -5.23
CA LEU A 29 0.20 -19.79 -5.46
C LEU A 29 1.66 -19.35 -5.71
N TYR A 30 2.62 -19.94 -5.01
CA TYR A 30 4.03 -19.58 -5.13
C TYR A 30 4.70 -20.15 -6.39
N ASP A 31 4.45 -21.40 -6.74
CA ASP A 31 4.93 -22.02 -7.99
C ASP A 31 4.37 -21.34 -9.25
N HIS A 32 3.23 -20.67 -9.12
CA HIS A 32 2.62 -19.96 -10.24
C HIS A 32 3.30 -18.63 -10.52
N TYR A 33 3.80 -17.91 -9.49
CA TYR A 33 4.64 -16.71 -9.66
C TYR A 33 5.95 -17.03 -10.38
N GLN A 34 6.57 -18.16 -10.09
CA GLN A 34 7.78 -18.61 -10.78
C GLN A 34 7.46 -19.12 -12.20
N LYS A 35 6.34 -19.86 -12.37
CA LYS A 35 5.92 -20.39 -13.68
C LYS A 35 5.37 -19.34 -14.63
N GLN A 36 4.84 -18.22 -14.15
CA GLN A 36 4.51 -17.07 -15.02
C GLN A 36 5.75 -16.43 -15.65
N LYS A 37 6.94 -16.53 -15.03
CA LYS A 37 8.19 -16.12 -15.66
C LYS A 37 8.57 -17.02 -16.85
N ASP A 38 8.21 -18.31 -16.82
CA ASP A 38 8.69 -19.31 -17.77
C ASP A 38 7.67 -19.70 -18.86
N ASN A 39 6.38 -19.39 -18.68
CA ASN A 39 5.29 -19.72 -19.62
C ASN A 39 4.79 -18.51 -20.41
N ILE A 40 5.67 -17.68 -20.93
CA ILE A 40 5.31 -16.87 -22.09
C ILE A 40 5.28 -17.84 -23.26
N ASN A 41 4.09 -18.41 -23.50
CA ASN A 41 3.87 -19.24 -24.67
C ASN A 41 4.42 -18.51 -25.89
N GLU A 42 5.39 -19.10 -26.56
CA GLU A 42 5.82 -18.70 -27.91
C GLU A 42 4.54 -18.51 -28.71
N TYR A 43 4.17 -17.27 -28.97
CA TYR A 43 3.10 -16.94 -29.89
C TYR A 43 3.46 -17.56 -31.23
N ASN A 44 2.77 -18.64 -31.59
CA ASN A 44 3.04 -19.35 -32.83
C ASN A 44 2.57 -18.47 -34.00
N ILE A 45 3.44 -17.59 -34.47
CA ILE A 45 3.23 -16.58 -35.55
C ILE A 45 2.64 -17.23 -36.81
N SER A 46 2.92 -18.53 -37.01
CA SER A 46 2.40 -19.30 -38.15
C SER A 46 0.88 -19.45 -38.19
N ASN A 47 0.19 -19.30 -37.05
CA ASN A 47 -1.28 -19.50 -36.97
C ASN A 47 -2.09 -18.21 -37.06
N ILE A 48 -1.46 -17.03 -37.14
CA ILE A 48 -2.12 -15.73 -37.21
C ILE A 48 -2.55 -15.44 -38.65
N LYS A 49 -3.88 -15.23 -38.85
CA LYS A 49 -4.44 -15.06 -40.20
C LYS A 49 -4.37 -13.62 -40.73
N ASN A 50 -4.38 -12.61 -39.86
CA ASN A 50 -4.36 -11.21 -40.25
C ASN A 50 -2.91 -10.66 -40.31
N THR A 51 -2.62 -9.84 -41.34
CA THR A 51 -1.30 -9.21 -41.53
C THR A 51 -0.94 -8.26 -40.40
N THR A 52 -1.88 -7.44 -39.92
CA THR A 52 -1.68 -6.52 -38.77
C THR A 52 -1.38 -7.25 -37.46
N ASP A 53 -2.04 -8.38 -37.23
CA ASP A 53 -1.78 -9.22 -36.04
C ASP A 53 -0.42 -9.91 -36.12
N LYS A 54 0.05 -10.26 -37.34
CA LYS A 54 1.40 -10.79 -37.53
C LYS A 54 2.50 -9.75 -37.27
N GLU A 55 2.31 -8.53 -37.76
CA GLU A 55 3.23 -7.42 -37.51
C GLU A 55 3.31 -7.12 -36.00
N PHE A 56 2.17 -7.06 -35.32
CA PHE A 56 2.14 -6.88 -33.88
C PHE A 56 2.77 -8.05 -33.13
N ALA A 57 2.59 -9.30 -33.55
CA ALA A 57 3.20 -10.47 -32.89
C ALA A 57 4.73 -10.40 -32.93
N VAL A 58 5.33 -9.88 -34.00
CA VAL A 58 6.78 -9.63 -34.09
C VAL A 58 7.20 -8.54 -33.12
N ILE A 59 6.46 -7.41 -33.06
CA ILE A 59 6.71 -6.32 -32.11
C ILE A 59 6.62 -6.85 -30.66
N TYR A 60 5.62 -7.67 -30.36
CA TYR A 60 5.44 -8.24 -29.02
C TYR A 60 6.52 -9.25 -28.64
N GLN A 61 7.04 -10.02 -29.59
CA GLN A 61 8.16 -10.92 -29.36
C GLN A 61 9.46 -10.15 -29.05
N ASP A 62 9.75 -9.08 -29.81
CA ASP A 62 10.87 -8.19 -29.53
C ASP A 62 10.69 -7.46 -28.19
N TYR A 63 9.47 -7.03 -27.87
CA TYR A 63 9.13 -6.45 -26.56
C TYR A 63 9.43 -7.42 -25.44
N SER A 64 8.93 -8.63 -25.49
CA SER A 64 9.07 -9.63 -24.41
C SER A 64 10.53 -10.00 -24.15
N SER A 65 11.34 -10.12 -25.21
CA SER A 65 12.73 -10.58 -25.10
C SER A 65 13.73 -9.46 -24.79
N LYS A 66 13.51 -8.24 -25.30
CA LYS A 66 14.51 -7.16 -25.25
C LYS A 66 14.08 -5.95 -24.42
N ILE A 67 12.79 -5.58 -24.48
CA ILE A 67 12.27 -4.33 -23.92
C ILE A 67 11.69 -4.55 -22.50
N LYS A 68 10.87 -5.59 -22.31
CA LYS A 68 10.25 -5.91 -21.02
C LYS A 68 11.27 -6.06 -19.87
N PRO A 69 12.44 -6.68 -20.04
CA PRO A 69 13.46 -6.74 -18.98
C PRO A 69 14.02 -5.37 -18.58
N LEU A 70 13.91 -4.35 -19.44
CA LEU A 70 14.32 -2.98 -19.16
C LEU A 70 13.24 -2.13 -18.48
N ASN A 71 12.06 -2.70 -18.21
CA ASN A 71 11.02 -2.02 -17.42
C ASN A 71 11.39 -2.01 -15.94
N SER A 72 10.87 -1.02 -15.22
CA SER A 72 10.91 -0.97 -13.76
C SER A 72 10.23 -2.21 -13.16
N SER A 73 10.73 -2.68 -12.01
CA SER A 73 10.12 -3.77 -11.26
C SER A 73 8.65 -3.48 -10.94
N GLN A 74 7.82 -4.53 -10.92
CA GLN A 74 6.40 -4.44 -10.55
C GLN A 74 6.19 -4.00 -9.09
N ASN A 75 7.23 -4.08 -8.24
CA ASN A 75 7.19 -3.55 -6.88
C ASN A 75 7.06 -2.01 -6.87
N TYR A 76 7.53 -1.31 -7.92
CA TYR A 76 7.44 0.14 -8.04
C TYR A 76 6.31 0.60 -8.96
N ILE A 77 6.19 0.02 -10.13
CA ILE A 77 5.18 0.42 -11.12
C ILE A 77 4.60 -0.79 -11.83
N SER A 78 3.29 -0.93 -11.78
CA SER A 78 2.57 -2.00 -12.48
C SER A 78 1.33 -1.46 -13.19
N CYS A 79 0.95 -2.12 -14.29
CA CYS A 79 -0.22 -1.75 -15.07
C CYS A 79 -1.24 -2.90 -15.09
N SER A 80 -2.53 -2.58 -15.20
CA SER A 80 -3.59 -3.58 -15.32
C SER A 80 -3.54 -4.37 -16.63
N SER A 81 -2.75 -3.92 -17.61
CA SER A 81 -2.48 -4.63 -18.86
C SER A 81 -1.04 -4.37 -19.32
N GLU A 82 -0.37 -5.38 -19.84
CA GLU A 82 0.96 -5.22 -20.47
C GLU A 82 0.89 -4.69 -21.91
N ILE A 83 -0.31 -4.65 -22.50
CA ILE A 83 -0.57 -4.08 -23.84
C ILE A 83 -1.54 -2.92 -23.68
N PHE A 84 -1.19 -1.75 -24.24
CA PHE A 84 -2.04 -0.58 -24.19
C PHE A 84 -2.94 -0.48 -25.44
N PRO A 85 -4.23 -0.10 -25.31
CA PRO A 85 -5.13 0.11 -26.45
C PRO A 85 -4.63 1.22 -27.38
N SER A 86 -4.79 1.05 -28.70
CA SER A 86 -4.28 2.00 -29.72
C SER A 86 -5.01 3.34 -29.78
N ASP A 87 -6.25 3.38 -29.31
CA ASP A 87 -7.14 4.53 -29.40
C ASP A 87 -8.24 4.50 -28.33
N GLU A 88 -8.94 5.62 -28.15
CA GLU A 88 -10.04 5.75 -27.19
C GLU A 88 -11.23 4.81 -27.48
N PRO A 89 -11.64 4.56 -28.74
CA PRO A 89 -12.67 3.55 -29.04
C PRO A 89 -12.28 2.15 -28.54
N THR A 90 -11.06 1.70 -28.79
CA THR A 90 -10.56 0.40 -28.31
C THR A 90 -10.52 0.37 -26.78
N LEU A 91 -10.05 1.44 -26.12
CA LEU A 91 -10.03 1.56 -24.66
C LEU A 91 -11.44 1.45 -24.06
N SER A 92 -12.44 2.12 -24.66
CA SER A 92 -13.83 2.09 -24.17
C SER A 92 -14.52 0.73 -24.35
N GLN A 93 -14.07 -0.06 -25.31
CA GLN A 93 -14.59 -1.41 -25.54
C GLN A 93 -14.14 -2.41 -24.48
N LEU A 94 -13.05 -2.18 -23.75
CA LEU A 94 -12.52 -3.11 -22.74
C LEU A 94 -13.47 -3.37 -21.58
N GLY A 95 -14.32 -2.42 -21.22
CA GLY A 95 -15.23 -2.53 -20.05
C GLY A 95 -14.57 -2.25 -18.71
N ILE A 96 -13.29 -2.00 -18.72
CA ILE A 96 -12.50 -1.56 -17.56
C ILE A 96 -11.48 -0.52 -18.04
N PRO A 97 -11.19 0.54 -17.25
CA PRO A 97 -10.10 1.44 -17.57
C PRO A 97 -8.74 0.76 -17.39
N ILE A 98 -7.76 1.15 -18.17
CA ILE A 98 -6.37 0.76 -17.89
C ILE A 98 -5.89 1.52 -16.65
N THR A 99 -5.36 0.80 -15.71
CA THR A 99 -5.00 1.30 -14.38
C THR A 99 -3.51 1.16 -14.14
N LEU A 100 -2.89 2.21 -13.65
CA LEU A 100 -1.50 2.24 -13.22
C LEU A 100 -1.46 2.20 -11.68
N SER A 101 -0.62 1.33 -11.12
CA SER A 101 -0.32 1.21 -9.70
C SER A 101 1.12 1.64 -9.47
N LEU A 102 1.34 2.62 -8.61
CA LEU A 102 2.64 3.23 -8.37
C LEU A 102 2.98 3.20 -6.88
N SER A 103 4.11 2.60 -6.53
CA SER A 103 4.78 2.69 -5.23
C SER A 103 6.16 3.32 -5.46
N PRO A 104 6.33 4.63 -5.29
CA PRO A 104 7.58 5.31 -5.67
C PRO A 104 8.80 4.85 -4.86
N ILE A 105 8.59 4.24 -3.70
CA ILE A 105 9.58 3.53 -2.86
C ILE A 105 9.00 2.20 -2.40
N SER A 106 9.85 1.22 -2.09
CA SER A 106 9.43 -0.12 -1.68
C SER A 106 10.30 -0.64 -0.53
N HIS A 107 9.78 -1.62 0.22
CA HIS A 107 10.54 -2.33 1.26
C HIS A 107 11.65 -3.21 0.70
N ASN A 108 11.44 -3.78 -0.49
CA ASN A 108 12.33 -4.76 -1.10
C ASN A 108 13.45 -4.11 -1.92
N GLU A 109 13.99 -2.97 -1.47
CA GLU A 109 15.11 -2.31 -2.14
C GLU A 109 16.40 -3.16 -2.16
N SER A 110 16.51 -4.17 -1.28
CA SER A 110 17.60 -5.14 -1.28
C SER A 110 17.51 -6.16 -2.43
N GLU A 111 16.30 -6.51 -2.88
CA GLU A 111 16.07 -7.40 -4.01
C GLU A 111 16.21 -6.66 -5.35
N ASP A 112 15.73 -5.41 -5.39
CA ASP A 112 15.74 -4.53 -6.55
C ASP A 112 16.73 -3.38 -6.30
N SER A 113 18.05 -3.68 -6.23
CA SER A 113 19.07 -2.66 -5.97
C SER A 113 19.02 -1.55 -7.03
N ILE A 114 18.53 -0.36 -6.62
CA ILE A 114 18.44 0.81 -7.51
C ILE A 114 19.80 1.49 -7.61
N PRO A 115 20.44 1.53 -8.80
CA PRO A 115 21.74 2.13 -8.96
C PRO A 115 21.69 3.65 -8.76
N LEU A 116 22.66 4.18 -8.00
CA LEU A 116 22.81 5.61 -7.74
C LEU A 116 23.86 6.21 -8.68
N ILE A 117 23.46 7.18 -9.49
CA ILE A 117 24.27 7.83 -10.52
C ILE A 117 24.65 9.23 -10.06
N ASN A 118 25.94 9.56 -10.11
CA ASN A 118 26.46 10.88 -9.76
C ASN A 118 27.18 11.51 -10.96
N TYR A 119 26.59 12.52 -11.54
CA TYR A 119 27.17 13.29 -12.65
C TYR A 119 28.14 14.41 -12.22
N GLY A 120 28.40 14.56 -10.93
CA GLY A 120 29.30 15.59 -10.41
C GLY A 120 28.88 17.00 -10.83
N SER A 121 29.75 17.69 -11.59
CA SER A 121 29.47 19.03 -12.15
C SER A 121 28.61 19.00 -13.42
N ASN A 122 28.56 17.87 -14.14
CA ASN A 122 27.84 17.73 -15.41
C ASN A 122 26.33 17.72 -15.22
N GLU A 123 25.57 18.15 -16.21
CA GLU A 123 24.10 18.16 -16.14
C GLU A 123 23.51 16.75 -16.18
N ILE A 124 22.42 16.51 -15.44
CA ILE A 124 21.65 15.27 -15.53
C ILE A 124 20.96 15.25 -16.89
N PRO A 125 21.16 14.19 -17.70
CA PRO A 125 20.59 14.12 -19.05
C PRO A 125 19.07 14.11 -19.01
N ARG A 126 18.46 15.10 -19.64
CA ARG A 126 17.00 15.18 -19.77
C ARG A 126 16.58 15.97 -21.00
N CYS A 127 15.34 15.78 -21.43
CA CYS A 127 14.77 16.48 -22.58
C CYS A 127 14.76 18.00 -22.36
N LYS A 128 15.23 18.76 -23.36
CA LYS A 128 15.28 20.24 -23.34
C LYS A 128 13.94 20.90 -23.64
N ASN A 129 12.89 20.12 -23.96
CA ASN A 129 11.53 20.61 -24.07
C ASN A 129 10.98 20.96 -22.68
N LYS A 130 10.61 22.22 -22.43
CA LYS A 130 10.12 22.72 -21.14
C LYS A 130 8.82 22.05 -20.68
N ASP A 131 7.98 21.59 -21.60
CA ASP A 131 6.72 20.93 -21.26
C ASP A 131 6.91 19.43 -20.94
N CYS A 132 7.99 18.81 -21.45
CA CYS A 132 8.31 17.42 -21.28
C CYS A 132 9.27 17.19 -20.11
N GLU A 133 10.54 17.69 -20.25
CA GLU A 133 11.62 17.51 -19.26
C GLU A 133 11.82 16.04 -18.80
N ALA A 134 11.50 15.06 -19.65
CA ALA A 134 11.71 13.64 -19.33
C ALA A 134 13.21 13.34 -19.16
N PHE A 135 13.53 12.49 -18.18
CA PHE A 135 14.89 11.99 -17.99
C PHE A 135 15.24 10.97 -19.06
N LEU A 136 16.52 10.89 -19.40
CA LEU A 136 17.05 9.86 -20.30
C LEU A 136 16.71 8.49 -19.72
N ASN A 137 16.35 7.52 -20.57
CA ASN A 137 15.85 6.22 -20.15
C ASN A 137 16.25 5.13 -21.16
N PRO A 138 16.08 3.83 -20.86
CA PRO A 138 16.54 2.74 -21.71
C PRO A 138 15.88 2.70 -23.11
N PHE A 139 14.81 3.43 -23.33
CA PHE A 139 13.99 3.37 -24.55
C PHE A 139 14.25 4.52 -25.51
N VAL A 140 15.18 5.40 -25.23
CA VAL A 140 15.55 6.51 -26.13
C VAL A 140 16.32 5.99 -27.34
N LYS A 141 16.21 6.70 -28.45
CA LYS A 141 16.93 6.42 -29.67
C LYS A 141 18.02 7.47 -29.91
N PHE A 142 19.27 7.01 -30.02
CA PHE A 142 20.40 7.84 -30.42
C PHE A 142 20.46 7.94 -31.94
N ILE A 143 20.83 9.10 -32.46
CA ILE A 143 20.99 9.43 -33.89
C ILE A 143 22.29 10.18 -34.13
N GLU A 144 22.67 10.38 -35.39
CA GLU A 144 23.89 11.12 -35.80
C GLU A 144 25.14 10.57 -35.07
N SER A 145 25.35 9.26 -35.15
CA SER A 145 26.49 8.55 -34.49
C SER A 145 26.64 8.87 -33.00
N GLY A 146 25.52 9.15 -32.29
CA GLY A 146 25.53 9.39 -30.84
C GLY A 146 25.63 10.85 -30.42
N GLU A 147 25.75 11.79 -31.38
CA GLU A 147 25.76 13.22 -31.10
C GLU A 147 24.42 13.75 -30.58
N LYS A 148 23.32 13.10 -30.98
CA LYS A 148 21.96 13.45 -30.57
C LYS A 148 21.16 12.23 -30.13
N TRP A 149 20.08 12.50 -29.37
CA TRP A 149 19.07 11.52 -29.01
C TRP A 149 17.66 12.09 -29.16
N ILE A 150 16.71 11.23 -29.52
CA ILE A 150 15.30 11.58 -29.67
C ILE A 150 14.58 11.23 -28.37
N CYS A 151 13.85 12.20 -27.79
CA CYS A 151 13.01 11.98 -26.62
C CYS A 151 11.81 11.11 -27.02
N ASN A 152 11.68 9.95 -26.42
CA ASN A 152 10.58 9.01 -26.68
C ASN A 152 9.19 9.50 -26.19
N PHE A 153 9.14 10.57 -25.38
CA PHE A 153 7.89 11.18 -24.91
C PHE A 153 7.34 12.24 -25.88
N CYS A 154 8.19 13.15 -26.38
CA CYS A 154 7.75 14.33 -27.17
C CYS A 154 8.45 14.46 -28.53
N ASP A 155 9.24 13.46 -28.93
CA ASP A 155 9.96 13.38 -30.21
C ASP A 155 10.97 14.52 -30.47
N LYS A 156 11.29 15.34 -29.44
CA LYS A 156 12.28 16.39 -29.58
C LYS A 156 13.68 15.79 -29.66
N GLU A 157 14.48 16.26 -30.63
CA GLU A 157 15.91 16.00 -30.72
C GLU A 157 16.66 16.80 -29.64
N ASN A 158 17.59 16.15 -28.98
CA ASN A 158 18.41 16.69 -27.91
C ASN A 158 19.87 16.36 -28.19
N ASP A 159 20.76 17.36 -28.04
CA ASP A 159 22.20 17.13 -28.15
C ASP A 159 22.68 16.33 -26.95
N THR A 160 23.56 15.37 -27.19
CA THR A 160 24.13 14.51 -26.16
C THR A 160 25.12 15.26 -25.26
N GLY A 161 25.89 16.20 -25.86
CA GLY A 161 26.97 16.92 -25.16
C GLY A 161 28.24 16.06 -25.02
N ASP A 162 29.40 16.70 -24.95
CA ASP A 162 30.71 16.01 -24.99
C ASP A 162 30.89 15.01 -23.84
N TYR A 163 30.32 15.29 -22.66
CA TYR A 163 30.46 14.42 -21.48
C TYR A 163 29.63 13.13 -21.54
N TYR A 164 28.67 13.08 -22.48
CA TYR A 164 27.76 11.92 -22.61
C TYR A 164 27.89 11.23 -23.98
N PHE A 165 28.74 11.77 -24.87
CA PHE A 165 29.02 11.17 -26.17
C PHE A 165 29.70 9.80 -26.00
N CYS A 166 29.32 8.84 -26.82
CA CYS A 166 29.95 7.53 -26.88
C CYS A 166 29.76 6.92 -28.28
N ASP A 167 30.75 6.23 -28.76
CA ASP A 167 30.73 5.49 -30.02
C ASP A 167 29.80 4.27 -29.94
N PHE A 168 29.41 3.77 -31.11
CA PHE A 168 28.61 2.59 -31.28
C PHE A 168 29.41 1.38 -31.72
N ASP A 169 28.96 0.19 -31.34
CA ASP A 169 29.46 -1.06 -31.87
C ASP A 169 28.92 -1.32 -33.30
N LYS A 170 29.30 -2.48 -33.87
CA LYS A 170 28.87 -2.90 -35.23
C LYS A 170 27.36 -3.19 -35.30
N ASN A 171 26.69 -3.38 -34.19
CA ASN A 171 25.25 -3.64 -34.08
C ASN A 171 24.45 -2.35 -33.89
N GLY A 172 25.12 -1.21 -33.73
CA GLY A 172 24.48 0.09 -33.46
C GLY A 172 24.12 0.30 -31.99
N GLU A 173 24.73 -0.47 -31.06
CA GLU A 173 24.58 -0.29 -29.63
C GLU A 173 25.74 0.54 -29.08
N ARG A 174 25.48 1.34 -28.06
CA ARG A 174 26.51 2.17 -27.40
C ARG A 174 27.51 1.27 -26.67
N LEU A 175 28.77 1.57 -26.79
CA LEU A 175 29.86 0.80 -26.14
C LEU A 175 29.87 0.95 -24.60
N ASP A 176 29.24 1.99 -24.07
CA ASP A 176 29.19 2.28 -22.63
C ASP A 176 27.86 1.90 -21.94
N ILE A 177 26.97 1.15 -22.62
CA ILE A 177 25.61 0.86 -22.14
C ILE A 177 25.61 0.16 -20.77
N ASP A 178 26.54 -0.77 -20.54
CA ASP A 178 26.66 -1.51 -19.28
C ASP A 178 27.11 -0.64 -18.10
N THR A 179 27.76 0.49 -18.39
CA THR A 179 28.22 1.45 -17.38
C THR A 179 27.25 2.61 -17.15
N LYS A 180 26.13 2.59 -17.86
CA LYS A 180 25.08 3.63 -17.82
C LYS A 180 23.75 3.06 -17.35
N PRO A 181 23.52 2.97 -16.02
CA PRO A 181 22.29 2.38 -15.49
C PRO A 181 21.01 3.03 -16.04
N GLU A 182 21.05 4.33 -16.35
CA GLU A 182 19.92 5.04 -16.95
C GLU A 182 19.57 4.58 -18.38
N LEU A 183 20.44 3.80 -19.02
CA LEU A 183 20.22 3.19 -20.34
C LEU A 183 19.98 1.69 -20.27
N SER A 184 20.29 1.05 -19.14
CA SER A 184 20.21 -0.42 -18.99
C SER A 184 19.23 -0.86 -17.89
N CYS A 185 18.80 0.03 -17.00
CA CYS A 185 17.88 -0.27 -15.90
C CYS A 185 16.56 0.49 -16.01
N GLY A 186 15.45 -0.17 -15.70
CA GLY A 186 14.12 0.47 -15.63
C GLY A 186 13.97 1.45 -14.48
N SER A 187 14.72 1.23 -13.40
CA SER A 187 14.74 2.08 -12.20
C SER A 187 16.16 2.49 -11.85
N TYR A 188 16.37 3.77 -11.58
CA TYR A 188 17.67 4.34 -11.20
C TYR A 188 17.50 5.64 -10.41
N GLU A 189 18.57 6.08 -9.74
CA GLU A 189 18.60 7.33 -8.99
C GLU A 189 19.72 8.25 -9.46
N PHE A 190 19.45 9.55 -9.45
CA PHE A 190 20.46 10.57 -9.62
C PHE A 190 20.72 11.33 -8.31
N VAL A 191 21.97 11.64 -8.04
CA VAL A 191 22.34 12.66 -7.04
C VAL A 191 21.90 14.01 -7.58
N ALA A 192 20.95 14.67 -6.92
CA ALA A 192 20.41 15.94 -7.36
C ALA A 192 21.42 17.08 -7.16
N LYS A 193 21.51 17.99 -8.13
CA LYS A 193 22.38 19.16 -8.07
C LYS A 193 21.83 20.25 -7.14
N LYS A 194 22.69 21.23 -6.81
CA LYS A 194 22.33 22.40 -6.01
C LYS A 194 21.16 23.20 -6.59
N SER A 195 20.95 23.18 -7.91
CA SER A 195 19.80 23.82 -8.56
C SER A 195 18.44 23.28 -8.16
N TYR A 196 18.37 22.03 -7.66
CA TYR A 196 17.14 21.40 -7.16
C TYR A 196 16.85 21.73 -5.69
N TYR A 197 17.75 22.43 -5.00
CA TYR A 197 17.53 22.88 -3.63
C TYR A 197 16.78 24.22 -3.62
N LYS A 198 15.89 24.40 -2.63
CA LYS A 198 15.24 25.71 -2.43
C LYS A 198 16.32 26.76 -2.15
N LYS A 199 16.22 27.91 -2.83
CA LYS A 199 17.19 28.99 -2.66
C LYS A 199 17.36 29.35 -1.16
N ASN A 200 18.63 29.39 -0.70
CA ASN A 200 19.01 29.79 0.66
C ASN A 200 18.54 28.87 1.81
N LYS A 201 18.17 27.63 1.55
CA LYS A 201 17.93 26.64 2.62
C LYS A 201 19.05 25.61 2.65
N SER A 202 19.68 25.45 3.81
CA SER A 202 20.56 24.31 4.08
C SER A 202 19.73 23.02 4.02
N PRO A 203 20.34 21.88 3.64
CA PRO A 203 19.69 20.58 3.77
C PRO A 203 19.20 20.42 5.21
N THR A 204 17.90 20.17 5.38
CA THR A 204 17.32 19.90 6.69
C THR A 204 17.39 18.40 6.98
N ARG A 205 17.83 18.05 8.19
CA ARG A 205 17.81 16.68 8.66
C ARG A 205 16.38 16.23 8.91
N ALA A 206 16.12 14.93 8.83
CA ALA A 206 14.84 14.33 9.21
C ALA A 206 14.44 14.76 10.63
N LEU A 207 13.20 15.24 10.81
CA LEU A 207 12.70 15.69 12.11
C LEU A 207 11.43 14.91 12.47
N PHE A 208 11.48 14.11 13.54
CA PHE A 208 10.31 13.50 14.15
C PHE A 208 9.84 14.30 15.36
N MET A 209 8.55 14.63 15.40
CA MET A 209 7.91 15.36 16.49
C MET A 209 6.87 14.45 17.14
N PHE A 210 7.14 13.98 18.35
CA PHE A 210 6.25 13.13 19.11
C PHE A 210 5.32 13.96 19.99
N LEU A 211 4.00 13.85 19.76
CA LEU A 211 2.96 14.49 20.57
C LEU A 211 2.29 13.42 21.44
N LEU A 212 2.58 13.40 22.72
CA LEU A 212 2.13 12.39 23.67
C LEU A 212 0.99 12.94 24.55
N GLU A 213 -0.18 12.29 24.50
CA GLU A 213 -1.28 12.62 25.40
C GLU A 213 -1.01 12.15 26.81
N THR A 214 -1.17 13.06 27.78
CA THR A 214 -0.97 12.79 29.22
C THR A 214 -2.27 12.84 30.02
N SER A 215 -3.41 12.56 29.35
CA SER A 215 -4.72 12.48 30.01
C SER A 215 -4.84 11.28 30.94
N MET A 216 -5.83 11.34 31.85
CA MET A 216 -6.14 10.21 32.72
C MET A 216 -6.49 8.92 31.95
N SER A 217 -7.10 9.04 30.78
CA SER A 217 -7.38 7.91 29.89
C SER A 217 -6.10 7.24 29.43
N ALA A 218 -5.13 8.04 28.93
CA ALA A 218 -3.84 7.53 28.44
C ALA A 218 -3.02 6.85 29.56
N ILE A 219 -3.04 7.43 30.75
CA ILE A 219 -2.27 6.93 31.90
C ILE A 219 -2.91 5.66 32.49
N ASN A 220 -4.23 5.67 32.72
CA ASN A 220 -4.91 4.54 33.35
C ASN A 220 -4.96 3.29 32.47
N SER A 221 -5.09 3.46 31.14
CA SER A 221 -5.05 2.35 30.20
C SER A 221 -3.63 1.76 30.04
N GLY A 222 -2.59 2.50 30.41
CA GLY A 222 -1.19 2.16 30.14
C GLY A 222 -0.74 2.50 28.71
N PHE A 223 -1.58 3.24 27.95
CA PHE A 223 -1.26 3.61 26.58
C PHE A 223 -0.04 4.53 26.50
N LEU A 224 0.05 5.55 27.37
CA LEU A 224 1.20 6.45 27.43
C LEU A 224 2.50 5.68 27.73
N GLU A 225 2.45 4.74 28.68
CA GLU A 225 3.60 3.89 29.05
C GLU A 225 4.09 3.07 27.86
N ALA A 226 3.18 2.38 27.16
CA ALA A 226 3.51 1.59 25.98
C ALA A 226 4.10 2.45 24.84
N CYS A 227 3.60 3.67 24.65
CA CYS A 227 4.13 4.59 23.63
C CYS A 227 5.54 5.07 23.99
N ILE A 228 5.80 5.44 25.23
CA ILE A 228 7.14 5.86 25.72
C ILE A 228 8.13 4.71 25.55
N GLU A 229 7.78 3.50 25.99
CA GLU A 229 8.66 2.33 25.85
C GLU A 229 8.95 1.97 24.38
N GLY A 230 7.95 2.12 23.48
CA GLY A 230 8.16 1.93 22.05
C GLY A 230 9.14 2.94 21.45
N ILE A 231 9.10 4.20 21.87
CA ILE A 231 10.08 5.22 21.44
C ILE A 231 11.46 4.93 22.02
N LYS A 232 11.55 4.58 23.32
CA LYS A 232 12.81 4.20 23.97
C LYS A 232 13.46 2.98 23.32
N ASP A 233 12.67 1.98 22.94
CA ASP A 233 13.16 0.78 22.28
C ASP A 233 13.87 1.12 20.96
N VAL A 234 13.28 1.99 20.13
CA VAL A 234 13.88 2.42 18.87
C VAL A 234 15.13 3.28 19.10
N VAL A 235 15.07 4.21 20.06
CA VAL A 235 16.22 5.06 20.43
C VAL A 235 17.39 4.22 20.95
N ASN A 236 17.14 3.21 21.80
CA ASN A 236 18.19 2.39 22.39
C ASN A 236 18.86 1.44 21.39
N ASN A 237 18.07 0.88 20.47
CA ASN A 237 18.54 -0.12 19.51
C ASN A 237 19.03 0.49 18.19
N ASP A 238 19.08 1.81 18.07
CA ASP A 238 19.49 2.56 16.87
C ASP A 238 18.75 2.10 15.61
N ASN A 239 17.45 1.78 15.74
CA ASN A 239 16.61 1.22 14.68
C ASN A 239 15.86 2.28 13.87
N PHE A 240 16.32 3.53 13.82
CA PHE A 240 15.76 4.53 12.91
C PHE A 240 16.26 4.31 11.48
N TYR A 241 15.37 4.51 10.52
CA TYR A 241 15.81 4.58 9.13
C TYR A 241 16.71 5.81 8.92
N ASN A 242 17.95 5.60 8.46
CA ASN A 242 19.01 6.62 8.32
C ASN A 242 19.50 7.24 9.65
N GLU A 243 19.92 6.43 10.56
CA GLU A 243 20.27 6.69 11.97
C GLU A 243 21.06 7.97 12.26
N ASN A 244 22.06 8.30 11.45
CA ASN A 244 23.05 9.34 11.76
C ASN A 244 22.56 10.79 11.55
N ASP A 245 21.35 11.00 11.05
CA ASP A 245 20.86 12.32 10.63
C ASP A 245 19.43 12.63 11.12
N VAL A 246 18.95 11.92 12.16
CA VAL A 246 17.59 12.07 12.70
C VAL A 246 17.57 13.09 13.84
N ASN A 247 16.62 14.00 13.81
CA ASN A 247 16.30 14.92 14.89
C ASN A 247 14.97 14.53 15.54
N ILE A 248 14.86 14.74 16.84
CA ILE A 248 13.67 14.40 17.64
C ILE A 248 13.24 15.63 18.43
N SER A 249 11.93 15.84 18.53
CA SER A 249 11.30 16.76 19.47
C SER A 249 10.13 16.09 20.15
N ILE A 250 9.93 16.36 21.43
CA ILE A 250 8.89 15.75 22.26
C ILE A 250 7.99 16.87 22.82
N ILE A 251 6.68 16.68 22.69
CA ILE A 251 5.65 17.56 23.21
C ILE A 251 4.64 16.69 23.94
N THR A 252 4.23 17.06 25.15
CA THR A 252 3.10 16.42 25.82
C THR A 252 1.91 17.38 25.88
N TYR A 253 0.69 16.82 25.89
CA TYR A 253 -0.52 17.63 25.93
C TYR A 253 -1.65 16.94 26.69
N ASP A 254 -2.43 17.76 27.37
CA ASP A 254 -3.73 17.44 27.99
C ASP A 254 -4.48 18.77 28.26
N THR A 255 -4.49 19.27 29.48
CA THR A 255 -5.00 20.61 29.88
C THR A 255 -4.04 21.72 29.46
N ASN A 256 -2.77 21.43 29.36
CA ASN A 256 -1.70 22.32 28.91
C ASN A 256 -0.85 21.64 27.82
N VAL A 257 -0.10 22.45 27.09
CA VAL A 257 0.91 21.95 26.14
C VAL A 257 2.28 22.14 26.79
N CYS A 258 3.06 21.07 26.86
CA CYS A 258 4.38 21.08 27.47
C CYS A 258 5.46 20.76 26.43
N PHE A 259 6.48 21.63 26.37
CA PHE A 259 7.68 21.40 25.55
C PHE A 259 8.82 20.95 26.46
N TYR A 260 9.76 20.21 25.90
CA TYR A 260 10.91 19.71 26.64
C TYR A 260 12.20 20.29 26.09
N SER A 261 13.04 20.77 26.99
CA SER A 261 14.38 21.27 26.71
C SER A 261 15.39 20.62 27.67
N TYR A 262 16.68 20.81 27.41
CA TYR A 262 17.72 20.30 28.30
C TYR A 262 18.54 21.46 28.86
N GLY A 263 18.55 21.57 30.15
CA GLY A 263 19.25 22.64 30.84
C GLY A 263 20.74 22.32 31.02
N GLU A 264 21.59 22.81 30.13
CA GLU A 264 23.04 22.54 30.17
C GLU A 264 23.70 22.90 31.52
N LYS A 265 23.25 23.97 32.15
CA LYS A 265 23.78 24.40 33.45
C LYS A 265 23.52 23.41 34.61
N PHE A 266 22.42 22.70 34.53
CA PHE A 266 21.96 21.76 35.56
C PHE A 266 22.08 20.30 35.11
N ASN A 267 22.44 20.06 33.86
CA ASN A 267 22.58 18.74 33.26
C ASN A 267 21.35 17.86 33.50
N GLN A 268 20.17 18.45 33.32
CA GLN A 268 18.88 17.77 33.52
C GLN A 268 17.79 18.22 32.53
N PRO A 269 16.82 17.38 32.23
CA PRO A 269 15.69 17.76 31.38
C PRO A 269 14.77 18.77 32.06
N GLN A 270 14.17 19.67 31.30
CA GLN A 270 13.26 20.73 31.74
C GLN A 270 11.93 20.61 30.99
N MET A 271 10.83 20.71 31.72
CA MET A 271 9.48 20.77 31.17
C MET A 271 8.99 22.24 31.14
N LEU A 272 8.69 22.75 29.97
CA LEU A 272 8.24 24.13 29.73
C LEU A 272 6.73 24.12 29.45
N ILE A 273 5.92 24.61 30.37
CA ILE A 273 4.45 24.54 30.31
C ILE A 273 3.93 25.80 29.62
N VAL A 274 3.08 25.63 28.60
CA VAL A 274 2.39 26.71 27.89
C VAL A 274 0.89 26.57 28.15
N THR A 275 0.28 27.57 28.77
CA THR A 275 -1.13 27.59 29.15
C THR A 275 -1.98 28.47 28.23
N ASP A 276 -1.34 29.43 27.56
CA ASP A 276 -2.00 30.45 26.75
C ASP A 276 -2.39 29.96 25.35
N GLU A 277 -3.42 30.54 24.79
CA GLU A 277 -3.90 30.32 23.43
C GLU A 277 -3.76 31.62 22.61
N PRO A 278 -3.22 31.57 21.36
CA PRO A 278 -2.69 30.39 20.68
C PRO A 278 -1.34 29.93 21.24
N THR A 279 -1.07 28.63 21.17
CA THR A 279 0.19 28.05 21.64
C THR A 279 1.39 28.65 20.91
N PHE A 280 2.38 29.10 21.66
CA PHE A 280 3.65 29.65 21.16
C PHE A 280 4.85 28.79 21.59
N LEU A 281 5.98 28.93 20.91
CA LEU A 281 7.22 28.28 21.32
C LEU A 281 7.83 28.97 22.55
N PRO A 282 8.00 28.27 23.69
CA PRO A 282 8.48 28.89 24.93
C PRO A 282 9.97 29.26 24.89
N THR A 283 10.71 28.72 23.93
CA THR A 283 12.15 29.00 23.73
C THR A 283 12.50 28.86 22.24
N SER A 284 13.78 29.06 21.89
CA SER A 284 14.26 28.87 20.54
C SER A 284 14.09 27.42 20.07
N LYS A 285 13.86 27.20 18.76
CA LYS A 285 13.69 25.84 18.18
C LYS A 285 14.88 24.93 18.48
N ILE A 286 16.09 25.46 18.47
CA ILE A 286 17.34 24.71 18.71
C ILE A 286 17.32 24.01 20.07
N ASN A 287 16.72 24.64 21.09
CA ASN A 287 16.65 24.08 22.44
C ASN A 287 15.56 23.00 22.61
N LEU A 288 14.67 22.86 21.60
CA LEU A 288 13.54 21.90 21.59
C LEU A 288 13.75 20.75 20.63
N ILE A 289 14.87 20.74 19.90
CA ILE A 289 15.21 19.73 18.91
C ILE A 289 16.52 19.07 19.34
N PHE A 290 16.51 17.74 19.42
CA PHE A 290 17.63 16.91 19.83
C PHE A 290 18.10 16.06 18.67
N ASN A 291 19.41 16.00 18.43
CA ASN A 291 19.97 15.08 17.45
C ASN A 291 20.10 13.69 18.07
N LEU A 292 19.68 12.64 17.35
CA LEU A 292 19.68 11.28 17.89
C LEU A 292 21.08 10.78 18.23
N GLU A 293 22.09 11.08 17.39
CA GLU A 293 23.46 10.63 17.57
C GLU A 293 24.14 11.34 18.75
N ASP A 294 23.99 12.69 18.82
CA ASP A 294 24.68 13.51 19.83
C ASP A 294 23.95 13.55 21.18
N ASP A 295 22.62 13.47 21.18
CA ASP A 295 21.76 13.76 22.35
C ASP A 295 20.94 12.54 22.81
N LYS A 296 21.34 11.31 22.48
CA LYS A 296 20.62 10.07 22.80
C LYS A 296 20.27 9.98 24.29
N ASP A 297 21.23 10.20 25.17
CA ASP A 297 21.03 10.17 26.63
C ASP A 297 20.06 11.26 27.12
N LYS A 298 20.08 12.45 26.50
CA LYS A 298 19.15 13.53 26.83
C LYS A 298 17.72 13.18 26.45
N ILE A 299 17.53 12.57 25.27
CA ILE A 299 16.23 12.08 24.80
C ILE A 299 15.67 11.05 25.77
N LEU A 300 16.47 10.06 26.17
CA LEU A 300 16.06 9.02 27.11
C LEU A 300 15.70 9.63 28.51
N GLN A 301 16.49 10.57 29.02
CA GLN A 301 16.19 11.26 30.29
C GLN A 301 14.88 12.08 30.19
N ILE A 302 14.57 12.70 29.06
CA ILE A 302 13.29 13.39 28.85
C ILE A 302 12.13 12.39 28.89
N LEU A 303 12.26 11.25 28.22
CA LEU A 303 11.24 10.18 28.23
C LEU A 303 11.05 9.62 29.66
N ASP A 304 12.13 9.44 30.43
CA ASP A 304 12.08 9.02 31.84
C ASP A 304 11.39 10.07 32.71
N LEU A 305 11.67 11.36 32.48
CA LEU A 305 10.99 12.46 33.20
C LEU A 305 9.48 12.41 32.92
N ILE A 306 9.05 12.20 31.66
CA ILE A 306 7.64 12.10 31.31
C ILE A 306 6.99 10.91 32.02
N GLN A 307 7.62 9.74 31.97
CA GLN A 307 7.11 8.51 32.59
C GLN A 307 7.01 8.62 34.13
N THR A 308 7.97 9.27 34.78
CA THR A 308 7.93 9.48 36.21
C THR A 308 6.96 10.55 36.66
N THR A 309 6.76 11.60 35.82
CA THR A 309 5.84 12.70 36.12
C THR A 309 4.38 12.26 35.94
N PHE A 310 4.09 11.59 34.81
CA PHE A 310 2.74 11.19 34.42
C PHE A 310 2.49 9.70 34.65
N ASN A 311 2.54 9.26 35.93
CA ASN A 311 2.24 7.89 36.32
C ASN A 311 1.02 7.81 37.25
N LYS A 312 0.43 6.61 37.36
CA LYS A 312 -0.78 6.35 38.18
C LYS A 312 -0.63 6.77 39.66
N ASN A 313 0.59 6.76 40.20
CA ASN A 313 0.84 7.02 41.64
C ASN A 313 0.99 8.51 41.97
N ASN A 314 1.42 9.32 40.99
CA ASN A 314 1.77 10.73 41.20
C ASN A 314 0.60 11.71 40.92
N ILE A 315 -0.50 11.24 40.31
CA ILE A 315 -1.58 12.10 39.92
C ILE A 315 -2.66 12.16 41.02
N ASN A 316 -2.83 13.32 41.63
CA ASN A 316 -3.94 13.60 42.52
C ASN A 316 -5.25 13.68 41.75
N LEU A 317 -6.07 12.62 41.81
CA LEU A 317 -7.34 12.39 41.11
C LEU A 317 -8.37 13.54 41.21
N LYS A 318 -8.18 14.48 42.17
CA LYS A 318 -9.18 15.54 42.45
C LYS A 318 -9.12 16.77 41.54
N ASN A 319 -8.03 16.98 40.80
CA ASN A 319 -7.83 18.22 40.01
C ASN A 319 -8.06 18.07 38.50
N HIS A 320 -8.34 16.88 37.99
CA HIS A 320 -8.54 16.60 36.56
C HIS A 320 -10.05 16.47 36.18
N ILE A 321 -10.87 17.47 36.54
CA ILE A 321 -12.33 17.40 36.41
C ILE A 321 -12.86 17.93 35.04
N LYS A 322 -12.01 18.37 34.13
CA LYS A 322 -12.43 18.72 32.77
C LYS A 322 -11.50 18.08 31.74
N ASP A 323 -12.08 17.21 30.94
CA ASP A 323 -11.47 16.69 29.72
C ASP A 323 -11.23 17.83 28.71
N SER A 324 -10.22 18.62 28.90
CA SER A 324 -9.76 19.62 27.93
C SER A 324 -8.57 19.04 27.20
N ASN A 325 -8.80 18.34 26.09
CA ASN A 325 -7.70 17.84 25.27
C ASN A 325 -7.24 18.96 24.32
N LYS A 326 -6.03 19.48 24.52
CA LYS A 326 -5.40 20.55 23.71
C LYS A 326 -4.59 19.99 22.54
N ILE A 327 -5.10 18.96 21.87
CA ILE A 327 -4.42 18.33 20.73
C ILE A 327 -4.15 19.31 19.59
N PHE A 328 -5.12 20.20 19.27
CA PHE A 328 -4.95 21.17 18.19
C PHE A 328 -3.95 22.27 18.56
N ASP A 329 -3.87 22.62 19.84
CA ASP A 329 -2.84 23.54 20.34
C ASP A 329 -1.45 22.90 20.30
N ALA A 330 -1.33 21.62 20.68
CA ALA A 330 -0.09 20.86 20.54
C ALA A 330 0.33 20.75 19.08
N LEU A 331 -0.62 20.48 18.17
CA LEU A 331 -0.40 20.43 16.73
C LEU A 331 0.06 21.79 16.17
N ASN A 332 -0.52 22.90 16.62
CA ASN A 332 -0.08 24.25 16.27
C ASN A 332 1.33 24.55 16.81
N GLY A 333 1.65 24.09 18.00
CA GLY A 333 3.00 24.14 18.57
C GLY A 333 4.01 23.37 17.72
N ALA A 334 3.71 22.14 17.36
CA ALA A 334 4.52 21.31 16.48
C ALA A 334 4.66 21.92 15.07
N TYR A 335 3.57 22.46 14.51
CA TYR A 335 3.62 23.21 13.25
C TYR A 335 4.59 24.40 13.33
N SER A 336 4.51 25.18 14.43
CA SER A 336 5.41 26.31 14.65
C SER A 336 6.87 25.88 14.77
N LEU A 337 7.14 24.72 15.37
CA LEU A 337 8.46 24.10 15.47
C LEU A 337 8.96 23.65 14.10
N GLY A 338 8.15 22.88 13.36
CA GLY A 338 8.48 22.32 12.05
C GLY A 338 8.49 23.33 10.91
N LYS A 339 7.90 24.53 11.10
CA LYS A 339 7.86 25.59 10.08
C LYS A 339 9.25 25.95 9.58
N ASN A 340 9.44 25.88 8.26
CA ASN A 340 10.71 26.03 7.54
C ASN A 340 11.73 24.88 7.71
N LEU A 341 11.49 23.92 8.61
CA LEU A 341 12.33 22.71 8.78
C LEU A 341 11.74 21.52 8.05
N GLY A 342 10.41 21.42 7.96
CA GLY A 342 9.72 20.20 7.59
C GLY A 342 9.68 19.19 8.73
N GLY A 343 9.23 17.97 8.47
CA GLY A 343 9.26 16.90 9.46
C GLY A 343 8.05 15.98 9.44
N LYS A 344 7.99 15.09 10.40
CA LYS A 344 6.87 14.17 10.63
C LYS A 344 6.38 14.30 12.07
N ILE A 345 5.10 14.63 12.22
CA ILE A 345 4.41 14.66 13.50
C ILE A 345 3.79 13.28 13.72
N ILE A 346 4.02 12.69 14.88
CA ILE A 346 3.36 11.45 15.31
C ILE A 346 2.57 11.77 16.57
N ILE A 347 1.24 11.70 16.45
CA ILE A 347 0.31 12.03 17.54
C ILE A 347 -0.17 10.74 18.19
N PHE A 348 0.03 10.63 19.51
CA PHE A 348 -0.49 9.54 20.33
C PHE A 348 -1.66 10.08 21.13
N SER A 349 -2.85 9.52 20.91
CA SER A 349 -4.09 9.98 21.57
C SER A 349 -4.93 8.83 22.09
N SER A 350 -5.48 9.00 23.31
CA SER A 350 -6.39 8.03 23.94
C SER A 350 -7.78 8.60 24.23
N SER A 351 -8.03 9.84 23.89
CA SER A 351 -9.31 10.50 24.11
C SER A 351 -10.03 10.84 22.82
N ASN A 352 -11.34 11.08 22.88
CA ASN A 352 -12.09 11.53 21.72
C ASN A 352 -11.65 12.95 21.33
N ILE A 353 -11.09 13.06 20.12
CA ILE A 353 -10.45 14.28 19.61
C ILE A 353 -11.50 15.30 19.14
N ILE A 354 -12.60 14.83 18.55
CA ILE A 354 -13.49 15.68 17.72
C ILE A 354 -14.50 16.47 18.54
N GLY A 355 -15.01 15.94 19.65
CA GLY A 355 -15.96 16.68 20.52
C GLY A 355 -15.41 17.96 21.12
N LYS A 356 -14.18 18.36 20.79
CA LYS A 356 -13.44 19.49 21.38
C LYS A 356 -12.94 20.50 20.36
N LEU A 357 -13.35 20.38 19.09
CA LEU A 357 -13.08 21.42 18.08
C LEU A 357 -13.86 22.70 18.41
N PRO A 358 -13.20 23.85 18.50
CA PRO A 358 -13.92 25.13 18.69
C PRO A 358 -14.76 25.40 17.44
N ASN A 359 -16.06 25.66 17.62
CA ASN A 359 -17.03 25.98 16.57
C ASN A 359 -17.52 24.82 15.68
N MET A 360 -17.66 23.60 16.21
CA MET A 360 -18.40 22.56 15.52
C MET A 360 -19.87 22.99 15.36
N ASN A 361 -20.20 23.54 14.22
CA ASN A 361 -21.58 23.54 13.75
C ASN A 361 -21.86 22.15 13.19
N ASP A 362 -22.87 21.48 13.72
CA ASP A 362 -23.37 20.19 13.24
C ASP A 362 -23.70 20.30 11.74
N GLY A 363 -22.68 20.10 10.87
CA GLY A 363 -22.85 20.09 9.41
C GLY A 363 -23.61 18.85 8.91
N ILE A 364 -24.24 18.12 9.83
CA ILE A 364 -25.09 16.98 9.51
C ILE A 364 -26.47 17.55 9.14
N ASP A 365 -26.89 17.30 7.92
CA ASP A 365 -28.26 17.51 7.51
C ASP A 365 -29.19 16.70 8.45
N LYS A 366 -30.12 17.34 9.12
CA LYS A 366 -31.04 16.69 10.10
C LYS A 366 -31.83 15.52 9.50
N ASN A 367 -31.87 15.41 8.19
CA ASN A 367 -32.54 14.35 7.44
C ASN A 367 -31.59 13.21 7.04
N SER A 368 -30.28 13.24 7.40
CA SER A 368 -29.31 12.20 7.04
C SER A 368 -29.61 10.87 7.73
N THR A 369 -29.53 9.77 6.99
CA THR A 369 -29.66 8.43 7.56
C THR A 369 -28.46 8.10 8.45
N LYS A 370 -28.60 7.14 9.38
CA LYS A 370 -27.48 6.64 10.20
C LYS A 370 -26.29 6.19 9.34
N GLU A 371 -26.54 5.61 8.18
CA GLU A 371 -25.55 5.21 7.21
C GLU A 371 -24.78 6.40 6.63
N GLN A 372 -25.49 7.44 6.22
CA GLN A 372 -24.87 8.66 5.69
C GLN A 372 -24.00 9.34 6.74
N ILE A 373 -24.43 9.34 8.00
CA ILE A 373 -23.66 9.90 9.12
C ILE A 373 -22.37 9.08 9.32
N ALA A 374 -22.45 7.75 9.33
CA ALA A 374 -21.31 6.85 9.54
C ALA A 374 -20.19 6.98 8.48
N TYR A 375 -20.56 7.41 7.26
CA TYR A 375 -19.62 7.62 6.14
C TYR A 375 -19.41 9.09 5.79
N SER A 376 -19.81 10.01 6.66
CA SER A 376 -19.59 11.45 6.50
C SER A 376 -18.35 11.91 7.23
N CYS A 377 -17.71 12.91 6.67
CA CYS A 377 -16.66 13.68 7.32
C CYS A 377 -17.30 14.98 7.82
N HIS A 378 -17.30 15.18 9.13
CA HIS A 378 -17.67 16.43 9.76
C HIS A 378 -16.47 17.39 9.67
N ASP A 379 -16.67 18.69 9.68
CA ASP A 379 -15.60 19.70 9.64
C ASP A 379 -14.47 19.50 8.61
N LYS A 380 -14.81 18.91 7.47
CA LYS A 380 -13.87 18.64 6.37
C LYS A 380 -12.99 19.84 6.04
N LYS A 381 -13.59 21.05 5.99
CA LYS A 381 -12.89 22.27 5.56
C LYS A 381 -11.79 22.69 6.54
N GLN A 382 -11.99 22.52 7.84
CA GLN A 382 -11.00 22.89 8.85
C GLN A 382 -9.81 21.91 8.82
N MET A 383 -10.06 20.61 8.71
CA MET A 383 -9.03 19.59 8.57
C MET A 383 -8.25 19.75 7.27
N GLU A 384 -8.91 20.09 6.18
CA GLU A 384 -8.30 20.40 4.89
C GLU A 384 -7.34 21.59 4.99
N VAL A 385 -7.79 22.71 5.55
CA VAL A 385 -6.94 23.92 5.71
C VAL A 385 -5.71 23.60 6.57
N MET A 386 -5.89 22.90 7.68
CA MET A 386 -4.78 22.51 8.56
C MET A 386 -3.80 21.56 7.84
N GLY A 387 -4.31 20.52 7.16
CA GLY A 387 -3.48 19.59 6.40
C GLY A 387 -2.70 20.28 5.27
N LEU A 388 -3.33 21.21 4.54
CA LEU A 388 -2.65 22.01 3.51
C LEU A 388 -1.56 22.90 4.08
N ASN A 389 -1.79 23.54 5.24
CA ASN A 389 -0.77 24.35 5.92
C ASN A 389 0.45 23.50 6.31
N LEU A 390 0.24 22.32 6.84
CA LEU A 390 1.30 21.36 7.17
C LEU A 390 2.08 20.94 5.92
N THR A 391 1.38 20.58 4.85
CA THR A 391 1.99 20.17 3.59
C THR A 391 2.81 21.28 2.94
N ASN A 392 2.37 22.53 3.00
CA ASN A 392 3.12 23.68 2.49
C ASN A 392 4.47 23.86 3.20
N GLU A 393 4.58 23.42 4.45
CA GLU A 393 5.84 23.42 5.22
C GLU A 393 6.56 22.06 5.16
N ASN A 394 6.12 21.11 4.32
CA ASN A 394 6.62 19.74 4.22
C ASN A 394 6.54 18.97 5.55
N ILE A 395 5.42 19.08 6.26
CA ILE A 395 5.15 18.37 7.49
C ILE A 395 4.05 17.32 7.23
N SER A 396 4.33 16.07 7.56
CA SER A 396 3.33 14.99 7.56
C SER A 396 2.82 14.69 8.95
N VAL A 397 1.65 14.01 9.06
CA VAL A 397 1.03 13.68 10.35
C VAL A 397 0.56 12.24 10.37
N ASP A 398 1.13 11.43 11.27
CA ASP A 398 0.62 10.11 11.61
C ASP A 398 -0.18 10.18 12.93
N LEU A 399 -1.23 9.39 13.03
CA LEU A 399 -2.10 9.29 14.21
C LEU A 399 -2.05 7.87 14.77
N ILE A 400 -1.67 7.70 16.04
CA ILE A 400 -1.78 6.44 16.78
C ILE A 400 -2.84 6.65 17.86
N ILE A 401 -4.00 6.01 17.70
CA ILE A 401 -5.19 6.30 18.49
C ILE A 401 -5.61 5.07 19.27
N SER A 402 -5.80 5.25 20.58
CA SER A 402 -6.49 4.32 21.46
C SER A 402 -7.84 4.90 21.82
N ALA A 403 -8.95 4.28 21.45
CA ALA A 403 -10.26 4.81 21.77
C ALA A 403 -11.26 3.72 22.15
N ASP A 404 -12.00 3.96 23.24
CA ASP A 404 -13.09 3.09 23.69
C ASP A 404 -14.45 3.48 23.07
N THR A 405 -14.60 4.74 22.70
CA THR A 405 -15.80 5.31 22.06
C THR A 405 -15.60 5.55 20.57
N SER A 406 -16.66 5.96 19.87
CA SER A 406 -16.54 6.40 18.47
C SER A 406 -15.74 7.70 18.37
N ILE A 407 -14.86 7.80 17.35
CA ILE A 407 -13.86 8.87 17.21
C ILE A 407 -14.01 9.66 15.91
N GLU A 408 -15.05 9.47 15.14
CA GLU A 408 -15.22 10.12 13.82
C GLU A 408 -13.97 10.04 12.94
N LEU A 409 -13.49 8.83 12.77
CA LEU A 409 -12.21 8.53 12.13
C LEU A 409 -12.03 9.18 10.76
N LEU A 410 -13.11 9.30 9.98
CA LEU A 410 -13.08 9.88 8.63
C LEU A 410 -12.74 11.38 8.65
N THR A 411 -13.15 12.10 9.70
CA THR A 411 -12.78 13.52 9.86
C THR A 411 -11.29 13.66 10.16
N LEU A 412 -10.76 12.83 11.07
CA LEU A 412 -9.32 12.81 11.36
C LEU A 412 -8.49 12.37 10.15
N ASN A 413 -9.01 11.43 9.35
CA ASN A 413 -8.31 10.97 8.16
C ASN A 413 -8.12 12.08 7.12
N GLN A 414 -8.99 13.09 7.06
CA GLN A 414 -8.76 14.22 6.16
C GLN A 414 -7.44 14.94 6.46
N LEU A 415 -7.10 15.11 7.74
CA LEU A 415 -5.80 15.67 8.11
C LEU A 415 -4.64 14.83 7.58
N CYS A 416 -4.72 13.50 7.76
CA CYS A 416 -3.69 12.57 7.27
C CYS A 416 -3.66 12.49 5.74
N ASP A 417 -4.79 12.58 5.04
CA ASP A 417 -4.83 12.56 3.58
C ASP A 417 -4.17 13.78 2.97
N PHE A 418 -4.43 14.97 3.50
CA PHE A 418 -3.79 16.20 3.03
C PHE A 418 -2.31 16.30 3.44
N ALA A 419 -1.94 15.82 4.61
CA ALA A 419 -0.56 15.80 5.10
C ALA A 419 0.23 14.52 4.75
N ASN A 420 -0.32 13.65 3.91
CA ASN A 420 0.24 12.35 3.49
C ASN A 420 0.71 11.45 4.65
N GLY A 421 -0.11 11.35 5.69
CA GLY A 421 0.18 10.48 6.85
C GLY A 421 -0.67 9.23 6.91
N ASN A 422 -0.54 8.50 8.01
CA ASN A 422 -1.23 7.26 8.29
C ASN A 422 -2.00 7.32 9.62
N ILE A 423 -3.03 6.47 9.76
CA ILE A 423 -3.74 6.26 11.01
C ILE A 423 -3.51 4.83 11.49
N TYR A 424 -3.33 4.67 12.79
CA TYR A 424 -3.25 3.38 13.49
C TYR A 424 -4.25 3.41 14.64
N LEU A 425 -5.20 2.46 14.66
CA LEU A 425 -6.31 2.44 15.60
C LEU A 425 -6.26 1.19 16.49
N TYR A 426 -6.26 1.41 17.80
CA TYR A 426 -6.38 0.40 18.84
C TYR A 426 -7.68 0.61 19.62
N LYS A 427 -8.72 -0.16 19.29
CA LYS A 427 -10.00 -0.12 20.03
C LYS A 427 -9.92 -0.89 21.31
N LYS A 428 -10.46 -0.31 22.41
CA LYS A 428 -10.49 -0.94 23.74
C LYS A 428 -9.07 -1.38 24.15
N PHE A 429 -8.16 -0.43 24.16
CA PHE A 429 -6.76 -0.71 24.49
C PHE A 429 -6.64 -1.37 25.87
N ASN A 430 -5.94 -2.48 25.90
CA ASN A 430 -5.54 -3.18 27.12
C ASN A 430 -4.03 -3.40 27.03
N ILE A 431 -3.31 -2.96 28.06
CA ILE A 431 -1.85 -3.03 28.10
C ILE A 431 -1.36 -4.48 27.99
N ASP A 432 -2.02 -5.45 28.63
CA ASP A 432 -1.61 -6.85 28.63
C ASP A 432 -1.69 -7.50 27.23
N LEU A 433 -2.61 -7.01 26.39
CA LEU A 433 -2.84 -7.54 25.05
C LEU A 433 -2.13 -6.73 23.96
N HIS A 434 -2.03 -5.41 24.11
CA HIS A 434 -1.58 -4.52 23.05
C HIS A 434 -0.20 -3.90 23.26
N TYR A 435 0.43 -4.13 24.42
CA TYR A 435 1.73 -3.53 24.76
C TYR A 435 2.80 -3.79 23.69
N LYS A 436 3.03 -5.06 23.36
CA LYS A 436 4.00 -5.44 22.32
C LYS A 436 3.60 -4.94 20.94
N ASN A 437 2.31 -4.88 20.65
CA ASN A 437 1.81 -4.43 19.37
C ASN A 437 2.13 -2.97 19.11
N ILE A 438 1.94 -2.12 20.12
CA ILE A 438 2.29 -0.69 20.00
C ILE A 438 3.80 -0.52 19.85
N ILE A 439 4.61 -1.20 20.66
CA ILE A 439 6.07 -1.12 20.56
C ILE A 439 6.54 -1.53 19.17
N ASN A 440 6.11 -2.68 18.68
CA ASN A 440 6.48 -3.16 17.36
C ASN A 440 5.94 -2.25 16.22
N GLN A 441 4.74 -1.70 16.38
CA GLN A 441 4.20 -0.75 15.41
C GLN A 441 5.01 0.57 15.38
N ILE A 442 5.40 1.10 16.53
CA ILE A 442 6.26 2.29 16.60
C ILE A 442 7.63 1.98 15.99
N ARG A 443 8.23 0.82 16.32
CA ARG A 443 9.48 0.37 15.71
C ARG A 443 9.35 0.35 14.18
N ARG A 444 8.30 -0.26 13.63
CA ARG A 444 8.08 -0.31 12.19
C ARG A 444 7.92 1.07 11.57
N ILE A 445 7.14 1.97 12.18
CA ILE A 445 6.92 3.34 11.66
C ILE A 445 8.26 4.11 11.57
N LEU A 446 9.17 3.89 12.51
CA LEU A 446 10.43 4.64 12.59
C LEU A 446 11.58 3.98 11.82
N SER A 447 11.54 2.66 11.62
CA SER A 447 12.60 1.90 10.93
C SER A 447 12.35 1.66 9.44
N ARG A 448 11.10 1.81 8.95
CA ARG A 448 10.79 1.59 7.54
C ARG A 448 11.42 2.67 6.63
N PRO A 449 11.68 2.35 5.35
CA PRO A 449 12.14 3.35 4.39
C PRO A 449 11.17 4.54 4.30
N ILE A 450 11.71 5.74 4.51
CA ILE A 450 10.97 7.01 4.47
C ILE A 450 11.80 8.08 3.75
N ILE A 451 11.14 8.85 2.92
CA ILE A 451 11.71 10.00 2.23
C ILE A 451 10.99 11.29 2.61
N TRP A 452 11.66 12.41 2.41
CA TRP A 452 11.23 13.75 2.83
C TRP A 452 11.11 14.68 1.63
N GLU A 453 10.20 15.66 1.70
CA GLU A 453 10.02 16.69 0.66
C GLU A 453 9.84 16.11 -0.75
N GLY A 454 9.05 15.06 -0.90
CA GLY A 454 8.86 14.38 -2.18
C GLY A 454 8.01 15.19 -3.17
N LEU A 455 8.49 15.27 -4.41
CA LEU A 455 7.77 15.83 -5.56
C LEU A 455 7.83 14.82 -6.70
N ASN A 456 6.70 14.23 -7.06
CA ASN A 456 6.65 13.25 -8.14
C ASN A 456 5.88 13.77 -9.35
N LYS A 457 6.45 13.58 -10.55
CA LYS A 457 5.81 13.88 -11.83
C LYS A 457 5.75 12.63 -12.68
N ILE A 458 4.56 12.30 -13.18
CA ILE A 458 4.37 11.21 -14.13
C ILE A 458 4.24 11.79 -15.53
N ARG A 459 4.92 11.17 -16.48
CA ARG A 459 4.91 11.56 -17.90
C ARG A 459 4.44 10.40 -18.74
N PHE A 460 3.66 10.71 -19.77
CA PHE A 460 3.16 9.75 -20.74
C PHE A 460 3.54 10.21 -22.14
N SER A 461 3.79 9.27 -23.05
CA SER A 461 3.88 9.54 -24.48
C SER A 461 2.49 9.44 -25.15
N ASN A 462 2.41 9.72 -26.43
CA ASN A 462 1.24 9.48 -27.30
C ASN A 462 -0.04 10.25 -26.91
N GLY A 463 0.07 11.37 -26.20
CA GLY A 463 -1.11 12.15 -25.77
C GLY A 463 -1.96 11.45 -24.71
N CYS A 464 -1.37 10.50 -23.99
CA CYS A 464 -2.01 9.88 -22.83
C CYS A 464 -1.82 10.74 -21.57
N ARG A 465 -2.77 10.62 -20.65
CA ARG A 465 -2.76 11.29 -19.34
C ARG A 465 -3.48 10.47 -18.27
N ILE A 466 -3.38 10.91 -17.03
CA ILE A 466 -4.22 10.41 -15.96
C ILE A 466 -5.64 10.93 -16.14
N THR A 467 -6.60 10.01 -16.19
CA THR A 467 -8.03 10.34 -16.38
C THR A 467 -8.82 10.38 -15.08
N ASN A 468 -8.40 9.60 -14.09
CA ASN A 468 -9.04 9.57 -12.76
C ASN A 468 -8.06 9.09 -11.69
N PHE A 469 -8.14 9.71 -10.50
CA PHE A 469 -7.39 9.32 -9.31
C PHE A 469 -8.32 8.51 -8.39
N ILE A 470 -7.89 7.32 -8.02
CA ILE A 470 -8.64 6.43 -7.12
C ILE A 470 -8.13 6.59 -5.68
N THR A 471 -6.82 6.65 -5.50
CA THR A 471 -6.21 6.90 -4.18
C THR A 471 -6.18 8.40 -3.89
N PRO A 472 -6.56 8.85 -2.68
CA PRO A 472 -6.42 10.25 -2.27
C PRO A 472 -4.96 10.72 -2.40
N LEU A 473 -4.77 11.86 -3.02
CA LEU A 473 -3.45 12.40 -3.32
C LEU A 473 -3.53 13.93 -3.48
N LEU A 474 -2.55 14.65 -2.94
CA LEU A 474 -2.43 16.09 -3.17
C LEU A 474 -1.74 16.36 -4.50
N ILE A 475 -2.47 17.03 -5.38
CA ILE A 475 -2.04 17.35 -6.74
C ILE A 475 -1.92 18.87 -6.89
N LEU A 476 -0.76 19.32 -7.31
CA LEU A 476 -0.53 20.68 -7.76
C LEU A 476 -0.80 20.80 -9.27
N LYS A 477 -0.65 22.01 -9.80
CA LYS A 477 -0.73 22.27 -11.24
C LYS A 477 0.23 21.33 -12.02
N ASN A 478 -0.15 20.94 -13.23
CA ASN A 478 0.64 20.09 -14.13
C ASN A 478 0.90 18.66 -13.61
N GLU A 479 -0.05 18.07 -12.90
CA GLU A 479 0.02 16.68 -12.41
C GLU A 479 1.27 16.41 -11.55
N LEU A 480 1.69 17.39 -10.77
CA LEU A 480 2.78 17.28 -9.81
C LEU A 480 2.21 16.82 -8.46
N PHE A 481 2.62 15.65 -8.01
CA PHE A 481 2.23 15.09 -6.71
C PHE A 481 3.19 15.56 -5.63
N VAL A 482 2.62 15.95 -4.49
CA VAL A 482 3.37 16.45 -3.34
C VAL A 482 3.26 15.50 -2.17
N PHE A 483 4.41 15.11 -1.65
CA PHE A 483 4.54 14.25 -0.48
C PHE A 483 5.41 14.95 0.57
N PRO A 484 4.85 15.50 1.65
CA PRO A 484 5.66 15.99 2.77
C PRO A 484 6.64 14.93 3.26
N THR A 485 6.14 13.71 3.47
CA THR A 485 6.92 12.48 3.59
C THR A 485 6.23 11.37 2.80
N LEU A 486 7.00 10.39 2.34
CA LEU A 486 6.48 9.20 1.69
C LEU A 486 7.21 7.99 2.28
N ASP A 487 6.48 6.98 2.67
CA ASP A 487 7.01 5.72 3.19
C ASP A 487 6.75 4.54 2.24
N ALA A 488 7.44 3.44 2.47
CA ALA A 488 7.40 2.27 1.59
C ALA A 488 6.06 1.49 1.62
N ASP A 489 5.16 1.79 2.57
CA ASP A 489 3.86 1.14 2.68
C ASP A 489 2.80 1.76 1.74
N GLN A 490 3.11 2.86 1.06
CA GLN A 490 2.15 3.63 0.29
C GLN A 490 2.14 3.26 -1.19
N ASN A 491 0.93 3.01 -1.70
CA ASN A 491 0.66 2.71 -3.11
C ASN A 491 -0.47 3.58 -3.64
N TYR A 492 -0.31 4.10 -4.84
CA TYR A 492 -1.24 5.00 -5.51
C TYR A 492 -1.77 4.40 -6.80
N ILE A 493 -3.09 4.45 -6.99
CA ILE A 493 -3.77 3.92 -8.17
C ILE A 493 -4.49 5.04 -8.91
N PHE A 494 -4.29 5.07 -10.22
CA PHE A 494 -4.98 5.99 -11.13
C PHE A 494 -5.23 5.35 -12.48
N ASN A 495 -6.29 5.82 -13.14
CA ASN A 495 -6.64 5.40 -14.48
C ASN A 495 -5.90 6.25 -15.52
N ILE A 496 -5.45 5.62 -16.58
CA ILE A 496 -4.79 6.27 -17.70
C ILE A 496 -5.63 6.13 -18.98
N GLY A 497 -5.53 7.10 -19.86
CA GLY A 497 -6.25 7.13 -21.12
C GLY A 497 -5.83 8.30 -21.99
N TYR A 498 -6.47 8.45 -23.13
CA TYR A 498 -6.19 9.50 -24.09
C TYR A 498 -6.74 10.86 -23.66
N ASP A 499 -6.06 11.95 -24.02
CA ASP A 499 -6.51 13.32 -23.76
C ASP A 499 -7.59 13.75 -24.76
N LYS A 500 -8.81 13.94 -24.26
CA LYS A 500 -9.96 14.36 -25.06
C LYS A 500 -9.91 15.83 -25.55
N GLN A 501 -9.07 16.66 -24.92
CA GLN A 501 -8.98 18.09 -25.29
C GLN A 501 -8.24 18.30 -26.64
N ASN A 502 -7.31 17.41 -26.96
CA ASN A 502 -6.55 17.51 -28.23
C ASN A 502 -7.32 17.10 -29.47
N ASP A 503 -8.50 16.45 -29.35
CA ASP A 503 -9.29 16.05 -30.52
C ASP A 503 -10.00 17.24 -31.19
N ASN A 504 -10.38 18.25 -30.39
CA ASN A 504 -10.99 19.50 -30.92
C ASN A 504 -9.95 20.40 -31.63
N GLU A 505 -8.71 20.45 -31.15
CA GLU A 505 -7.61 21.17 -31.78
C GLU A 505 -7.17 20.47 -33.07
N LYS A 506 -7.14 19.15 -33.10
CA LYS A 506 -6.83 18.35 -34.29
C LYS A 506 -7.88 18.47 -35.38
N GLU A 507 -9.17 18.69 -35.05
CA GLU A 507 -10.21 18.99 -36.05
C GLU A 507 -10.07 20.39 -36.64
N ILE A 508 -9.56 21.36 -35.86
CA ILE A 508 -9.29 22.73 -36.34
C ILE A 508 -8.04 22.73 -37.22
N GLU A 509 -6.96 22.07 -36.82
CA GLU A 509 -5.74 21.93 -37.65
C GLU A 509 -5.98 21.10 -38.93
N LYS A 510 -6.88 20.08 -38.91
CA LYS A 510 -7.28 19.36 -40.14
C LYS A 510 -8.07 20.22 -41.12
N LYS A 511 -8.78 21.23 -40.64
CA LYS A 511 -9.51 22.16 -41.49
C LYS A 511 -8.61 23.23 -42.11
N GLU A 512 -7.50 23.57 -41.49
CA GLU A 512 -6.53 24.56 -42.00
C GLU A 512 -5.47 23.96 -42.96
N ASN A 513 -5.18 22.64 -42.87
CA ASN A 513 -4.09 22.00 -43.61
C ASN A 513 -4.56 21.08 -44.76
N ASN A 514 -5.61 21.41 -45.47
CA ASN A 514 -6.12 20.64 -46.65
C ASN A 514 -5.21 20.61 -47.88
N ASN A 515 -3.96 21.05 -47.81
CA ASN A 515 -3.02 21.09 -48.94
C ASN A 515 -1.70 20.30 -48.82
N ASN A 516 -1.53 19.41 -47.83
CA ASN A 516 -0.37 18.53 -47.84
C ASN A 516 -0.76 17.07 -47.46
N PHE A 517 -1.10 16.31 -48.50
CA PHE A 517 -1.10 14.85 -48.47
C PHE A 517 0.36 14.39 -48.20
N ASN A 518 0.69 13.94 -47.03
CA ASN A 518 1.75 12.98 -46.70
C ASN A 518 2.26 13.04 -45.25
N ASN A 519 1.46 13.47 -44.25
CA ASN A 519 1.84 13.25 -42.84
C ASN A 519 0.73 12.48 -42.12
N ILE A 520 0.61 11.17 -42.43
CA ILE A 520 -0.02 10.22 -41.54
C ILE A 520 0.96 10.10 -40.36
N LYS A 521 0.67 10.73 -39.22
CA LYS A 521 1.41 10.50 -37.99
C LYS A 521 1.35 8.98 -37.71
N LYS A 522 2.46 8.28 -37.97
CA LYS A 522 2.63 6.88 -37.68
C LYS A 522 2.31 6.70 -36.19
N THR A 523 1.28 5.94 -35.87
CA THR A 523 0.99 5.55 -34.47
C THR A 523 2.26 4.94 -33.90
N LYS A 524 2.73 5.42 -32.75
CA LYS A 524 3.91 4.83 -32.11
C LYS A 524 3.58 3.41 -31.68
N ASP A 525 4.53 2.52 -31.82
CA ASP A 525 4.36 1.11 -31.47
C ASP A 525 4.31 0.89 -29.94
N PHE A 526 4.77 1.87 -29.16
CA PHE A 526 4.89 1.79 -27.70
C PHE A 526 4.37 3.02 -26.98
N LEU A 527 3.73 2.80 -25.83
CA LEU A 527 3.44 3.81 -24.80
C LEU A 527 4.59 3.82 -23.79
N TYR A 528 5.19 4.98 -23.59
CA TYR A 528 6.22 5.20 -22.57
C TYR A 528 5.62 5.95 -21.39
N ILE A 529 5.92 5.47 -20.18
CA ILE A 529 5.49 6.04 -18.91
C ILE A 529 6.74 6.24 -18.05
N GLN A 530 6.93 7.44 -17.51
CA GLN A 530 8.04 7.75 -16.61
C GLN A 530 7.52 8.43 -15.34
N SER A 531 7.74 7.80 -14.19
CA SER A 531 7.58 8.43 -12.88
C SER A 531 8.93 8.97 -12.41
N SER A 532 9.00 10.25 -12.06
CA SER A 532 10.22 10.89 -11.55
C SER A 532 9.95 11.58 -10.23
N LEU A 533 10.60 11.10 -9.16
CA LEU A 533 10.46 11.54 -7.79
C LEU A 533 11.72 12.29 -7.34
N LEU A 534 11.60 13.61 -7.16
CA LEU A 534 12.61 14.42 -6.47
C LEU A 534 12.31 14.37 -4.97
N TYR A 535 13.30 14.06 -4.14
CA TYR A 535 13.11 13.93 -2.70
C TYR A 535 14.40 14.25 -1.92
N SER A 536 14.26 14.49 -0.62
CA SER A 536 15.37 14.60 0.32
C SER A 536 15.56 13.28 1.08
N TYR A 537 16.80 12.82 1.12
CA TYR A 537 17.21 11.71 1.97
C TYR A 537 17.36 12.19 3.42
N GLY A 538 17.51 11.29 4.43
CA GLY A 538 17.56 11.65 5.84
C GLY A 538 18.56 12.74 6.21
N ASN A 539 19.71 12.77 5.53
CA ASN A 539 20.73 13.81 5.70
C ASN A 539 20.47 15.11 4.90
N GLY A 540 19.28 15.28 4.32
CA GLY A 540 18.89 16.44 3.53
C GLY A 540 19.48 16.49 2.12
N LYS A 541 20.33 15.53 1.72
CA LYS A 541 20.79 15.44 0.33
C LYS A 541 19.65 15.05 -0.57
N LYS A 542 19.48 15.77 -1.69
CA LYS A 542 18.42 15.48 -2.64
C LYS A 542 18.81 14.43 -3.66
N ARG A 543 17.85 13.59 -3.99
CA ARG A 543 17.95 12.55 -5.03
C ARG A 543 16.78 12.65 -5.99
N ILE A 544 16.94 12.12 -7.18
CA ILE A 544 15.88 11.99 -8.18
C ILE A 544 15.79 10.52 -8.54
N ARG A 545 14.72 9.86 -8.12
CA ARG A 545 14.41 8.48 -8.47
C ARG A 545 13.54 8.46 -9.72
N VAL A 546 13.89 7.62 -10.68
CA VAL A 546 13.17 7.50 -11.95
C VAL A 546 12.76 6.04 -12.14
N HIS A 547 11.48 5.83 -12.44
CA HIS A 547 10.92 4.54 -12.83
C HIS A 547 10.34 4.65 -14.23
N ASN A 548 10.68 3.72 -15.11
CA ASN A 548 10.27 3.71 -16.49
C ASN A 548 9.47 2.45 -16.81
N LEU A 549 8.41 2.61 -17.59
CA LEU A 549 7.59 1.52 -18.11
C LEU A 549 7.33 1.75 -19.60
N CYS A 550 7.55 0.73 -20.40
CA CYS A 550 7.26 0.69 -21.82
C CYS A 550 6.22 -0.39 -22.07
N LEU A 551 5.12 -0.05 -22.76
CA LEU A 551 4.03 -0.96 -23.10
C LEU A 551 3.79 -0.95 -24.62
N PRO A 552 3.71 -2.10 -25.31
CA PRO A 552 3.33 -2.16 -26.71
C PRO A 552 1.88 -1.72 -26.89
N ILE A 553 1.57 -1.11 -28.03
CA ILE A 553 0.25 -0.59 -28.35
C ILE A 553 -0.43 -1.51 -29.38
N SER A 554 -1.68 -1.91 -29.13
CA SER A 554 -2.47 -2.75 -30.03
C SER A 554 -3.95 -2.35 -30.07
N ASN A 555 -4.61 -2.63 -31.20
CA ASN A 555 -6.06 -2.55 -31.35
C ASN A 555 -6.74 -3.93 -31.20
N ASN A 556 -5.96 -5.00 -31.02
CA ASN A 556 -6.48 -6.35 -30.87
C ASN A 556 -6.93 -6.61 -29.42
N LEU A 557 -8.23 -6.53 -29.17
CA LEU A 557 -8.84 -6.74 -27.86
C LEU A 557 -8.50 -8.09 -27.25
N LYS A 558 -8.37 -9.14 -28.04
CA LYS A 558 -7.99 -10.47 -27.57
C LYS A 558 -6.63 -10.45 -26.91
N MET A 559 -5.61 -9.88 -27.56
CA MET A 559 -4.24 -9.80 -27.04
C MET A 559 -4.17 -8.90 -25.80
N ILE A 560 -4.95 -7.81 -25.77
CA ILE A 560 -5.04 -6.93 -24.61
C ILE A 560 -5.60 -7.70 -23.41
N TYR A 561 -6.71 -8.45 -23.53
CA TYR A 561 -7.27 -9.24 -22.45
C TYR A 561 -6.31 -10.35 -21.96
N GLU A 562 -5.60 -11.00 -22.90
CA GLU A 562 -4.60 -12.02 -22.58
C GLU A 562 -3.34 -11.47 -21.88
N SER A 563 -3.15 -10.14 -21.87
CA SER A 563 -2.04 -9.46 -21.18
C SER A 563 -2.42 -8.78 -19.87
N MET A 564 -3.68 -8.87 -19.42
CA MET A 564 -4.16 -8.20 -18.23
C MET A 564 -3.72 -8.91 -16.93
N SER A 565 -3.52 -8.14 -15.84
CA SER A 565 -3.19 -8.64 -14.50
C SER A 565 -4.43 -8.74 -13.62
N ALA A 566 -4.73 -9.96 -13.15
CA ALA A 566 -5.84 -10.22 -12.24
C ALA A 566 -5.69 -9.46 -10.92
N GLU A 567 -4.47 -9.39 -10.40
CA GLU A 567 -4.16 -8.75 -9.13
C GLU A 567 -4.41 -7.24 -9.18
N VAL A 568 -3.88 -6.56 -10.21
CA VAL A 568 -4.04 -5.12 -10.37
C VAL A 568 -5.51 -4.76 -10.58
N ILE A 569 -6.26 -5.59 -11.34
CA ILE A 569 -7.69 -5.41 -11.58
C ILE A 569 -8.49 -5.61 -10.28
N ALA A 570 -8.18 -6.64 -9.48
CA ALA A 570 -8.85 -6.86 -8.20
C ALA A 570 -8.60 -5.68 -7.23
N ASN A 571 -7.36 -5.22 -7.12
CA ASN A 571 -7.00 -4.06 -6.30
C ASN A 571 -7.72 -2.79 -6.78
N TYR A 572 -7.84 -2.57 -8.09
CA TYR A 572 -8.63 -1.48 -8.66
C TYR A 572 -10.09 -1.53 -8.19
N TYR A 573 -10.77 -2.68 -8.31
CA TYR A 573 -12.17 -2.81 -7.91
C TYR A 573 -12.39 -2.57 -6.40
N ILE A 574 -11.48 -3.05 -5.56
CA ILE A 574 -11.53 -2.83 -4.11
C ILE A 574 -11.41 -1.34 -3.77
N LYS A 575 -10.37 -0.68 -4.29
CA LYS A 575 -10.15 0.75 -4.05
C LYS A 575 -11.24 1.62 -4.68
N LEU A 576 -11.76 1.25 -5.85
CA LEU A 576 -12.90 1.90 -6.48
C LEU A 576 -14.16 1.82 -5.61
N THR A 577 -14.42 0.67 -4.98
CA THR A 577 -15.58 0.50 -4.08
C THR A 577 -15.48 1.45 -2.89
N ILE A 578 -14.29 1.58 -2.31
CA ILE A 578 -14.05 2.48 -1.17
C ILE A 578 -14.20 3.95 -1.60
N ASP A 579 -13.63 4.33 -2.74
CA ASP A 579 -13.79 5.69 -3.29
C ASP A 579 -15.27 6.02 -3.54
N LYS A 580 -16.02 5.09 -4.12
CA LYS A 580 -17.47 5.23 -4.34
C LYS A 580 -18.24 5.31 -3.02
N LEU A 581 -17.90 4.50 -2.02
CA LEU A 581 -18.52 4.52 -0.71
C LEU A 581 -18.44 5.92 -0.08
N TYR A 582 -17.26 6.52 -0.04
CA TYR A 582 -17.08 7.83 0.58
C TYR A 582 -17.69 8.97 -0.24
N LYS A 583 -17.83 8.83 -1.55
CA LYS A 583 -18.54 9.79 -2.41
C LYS A 583 -20.07 9.67 -2.29
N THR A 584 -20.60 8.44 -2.28
CA THR A 584 -22.05 8.20 -2.26
C THR A 584 -22.62 8.04 -0.86
N LYS A 585 -21.78 7.81 0.16
CA LYS A 585 -22.15 7.53 1.55
C LYS A 585 -23.11 6.34 1.69
N ASN A 586 -23.00 5.38 0.77
CA ASN A 586 -23.83 4.19 0.74
C ASN A 586 -23.04 2.96 0.33
N LEU A 587 -22.84 2.03 1.28
CA LEU A 587 -22.03 0.82 1.09
C LEU A 587 -22.68 -0.14 0.09
N VAL A 588 -23.99 -0.37 0.24
CA VAL A 588 -24.72 -1.34 -0.60
C VAL A 588 -24.66 -0.91 -2.07
N ASN A 589 -24.93 0.36 -2.36
CA ASN A 589 -24.88 0.88 -3.73
C ASN A 589 -23.47 0.81 -4.31
N SER A 590 -22.43 1.04 -3.49
CA SER A 590 -21.04 0.97 -3.93
C SER A 590 -20.63 -0.45 -4.30
N ILE A 591 -21.07 -1.45 -3.52
CA ILE A 591 -20.82 -2.87 -3.80
C ILE A 591 -21.57 -3.32 -5.06
N ILE A 592 -22.87 -2.96 -5.19
CA ILE A 592 -23.68 -3.29 -6.39
C ILE A 592 -23.06 -2.66 -7.65
N TYR A 593 -22.59 -1.43 -7.55
CA TYR A 593 -21.90 -0.77 -8.65
C TYR A 593 -20.66 -1.57 -9.08
N THR A 594 -19.82 -1.97 -8.13
CA THR A 594 -18.60 -2.74 -8.41
C THR A 594 -18.93 -4.13 -8.98
N GLU A 595 -19.92 -4.82 -8.42
CA GLU A 595 -20.39 -6.12 -8.93
C GLU A 595 -20.89 -6.01 -10.38
N THR A 596 -21.61 -4.94 -10.71
CA THR A 596 -22.09 -4.66 -12.06
C THR A 596 -20.93 -4.39 -13.04
N GLN A 597 -19.95 -3.57 -12.64
CA GLN A 597 -18.76 -3.28 -13.46
C GLN A 597 -17.92 -4.53 -13.69
N PHE A 598 -17.71 -5.34 -12.66
CA PHE A 598 -17.00 -6.60 -12.76
C PHE A 598 -17.68 -7.58 -13.72
N ARG A 599 -19.01 -7.72 -13.61
CA ARG A 599 -19.80 -8.55 -14.53
C ARG A 599 -19.66 -8.05 -15.98
N THR A 600 -19.85 -6.75 -16.21
CA THR A 600 -19.72 -6.15 -17.55
C THR A 600 -18.34 -6.39 -18.15
N PHE A 601 -17.29 -6.31 -17.34
CA PHE A 601 -15.93 -6.61 -17.78
C PHE A 601 -15.77 -8.08 -18.18
N LEU A 602 -16.21 -9.03 -17.33
CA LEU A 602 -16.13 -10.45 -17.64
C LEU A 602 -16.95 -10.82 -18.89
N ASP A 603 -18.17 -10.30 -19.02
CA ASP A 603 -19.00 -10.52 -20.20
C ASP A 603 -18.27 -10.10 -21.49
N LYS A 604 -17.56 -8.98 -21.48
CA LYS A 604 -16.74 -8.54 -22.62
C LYS A 604 -15.54 -9.44 -22.88
N VAL A 605 -14.81 -9.85 -21.85
CA VAL A 605 -13.69 -10.81 -21.97
C VAL A 605 -14.19 -12.11 -22.61
N LEU A 606 -15.28 -12.67 -22.11
CA LEU A 606 -15.84 -13.95 -22.57
C LEU A 606 -16.44 -13.82 -23.98
N LEU A 607 -17.01 -12.68 -24.34
CA LEU A 607 -17.49 -12.40 -25.71
C LEU A 607 -16.35 -12.50 -26.73
N HIS A 608 -15.18 -11.95 -26.42
CA HIS A 608 -14.04 -11.90 -27.35
C HIS A 608 -13.18 -13.18 -27.33
N LEU A 609 -12.98 -13.78 -26.15
CA LEU A 609 -12.08 -14.93 -25.98
C LEU A 609 -12.79 -16.29 -25.93
N LYS A 610 -14.08 -16.31 -25.62
CA LYS A 610 -14.90 -17.51 -25.41
C LYS A 610 -14.38 -18.43 -24.28
N LYS A 611 -13.43 -17.97 -23.49
CA LYS A 611 -12.90 -18.58 -22.28
C LYS A 611 -12.24 -17.50 -21.43
N LEU A 612 -12.09 -17.76 -20.13
CA LEU A 612 -11.27 -16.90 -19.30
C LEU A 612 -9.78 -17.17 -19.60
N PRO A 613 -8.96 -16.16 -19.92
CA PRO A 613 -7.54 -16.36 -20.20
C PRO A 613 -6.78 -16.70 -18.91
N ASP A 614 -5.65 -17.41 -19.05
CA ASP A 614 -4.89 -17.95 -17.92
C ASP A 614 -4.43 -16.86 -16.92
N ASN A 615 -4.05 -15.68 -17.40
CA ASN A 615 -3.66 -14.53 -16.58
C ASN A 615 -4.82 -13.89 -15.79
N LEU A 616 -6.08 -14.11 -16.17
CA LEU A 616 -7.27 -13.67 -15.43
C LEU A 616 -7.92 -14.81 -14.62
N TYR A 617 -7.32 -16.01 -14.61
CA TYR A 617 -7.88 -17.19 -13.97
C TYR A 617 -8.21 -16.97 -12.49
N TYR A 618 -7.34 -16.25 -11.75
CA TYR A 618 -7.53 -15.96 -10.34
C TYR A 618 -8.43 -14.75 -10.05
N LEU A 619 -8.82 -13.97 -11.06
CA LEU A 619 -9.65 -12.79 -10.84
C LEU A 619 -11.01 -13.11 -10.18
N PRO A 620 -11.78 -14.14 -10.60
CA PRO A 620 -12.99 -14.54 -9.89
C PRO A 620 -12.74 -14.93 -8.43
N TYR A 621 -11.58 -15.53 -8.13
CA TYR A 621 -11.19 -15.94 -6.78
C TYR A 621 -10.90 -14.73 -5.87
N TYR A 622 -10.18 -13.74 -6.36
CA TYR A 622 -10.00 -12.48 -5.64
C TYR A 622 -11.33 -11.75 -5.42
N MET A 623 -12.21 -11.75 -6.41
CA MET A 623 -13.48 -11.04 -6.30
C MET A 623 -14.46 -11.72 -5.35
N ILE A 624 -14.53 -13.04 -5.26
CA ILE A 624 -15.35 -13.70 -4.24
C ILE A 624 -14.80 -13.44 -2.84
N GLY A 625 -13.47 -13.46 -2.64
CA GLY A 625 -12.83 -13.08 -1.40
C GLY A 625 -13.21 -11.65 -0.98
N PHE A 626 -13.18 -10.72 -1.94
CA PHE A 626 -13.62 -9.33 -1.73
C PHE A 626 -15.09 -9.24 -1.30
N PHE A 627 -16.04 -9.88 -2.02
CA PHE A 627 -17.47 -9.82 -1.68
C PHE A 627 -17.81 -10.52 -0.36
N LYS A 628 -17.01 -11.50 0.06
CA LYS A 628 -17.15 -12.17 1.35
C LYS A 628 -16.43 -11.47 2.50
N ASN A 629 -15.56 -10.51 2.21
CA ASN A 629 -14.84 -9.79 3.24
C ASN A 629 -15.80 -8.96 4.10
N ARG A 630 -15.64 -9.03 5.42
CA ARG A 630 -16.49 -8.34 6.39
C ARG A 630 -16.56 -6.82 6.18
N LEU A 631 -15.49 -6.23 5.67
CA LEU A 631 -15.42 -4.79 5.40
C LEU A 631 -16.45 -4.32 4.35
N PHE A 632 -16.96 -5.25 3.56
CA PHE A 632 -17.92 -5.02 2.49
C PHE A 632 -19.25 -5.75 2.73
N CYS A 633 -19.57 -6.05 3.99
CA CYS A 633 -20.84 -6.67 4.38
C CYS A 633 -22.01 -5.69 4.22
N LYS A 634 -23.02 -6.08 3.42
CA LYS A 634 -24.22 -5.26 3.14
C LYS A 634 -25.05 -4.92 4.37
N ASN A 635 -24.89 -5.64 5.49
CA ASN A 635 -25.68 -5.48 6.72
C ASN A 635 -24.86 -4.94 7.89
N GLU A 636 -23.78 -4.20 7.62
CA GLU A 636 -22.84 -3.75 8.66
C GLU A 636 -23.49 -2.85 9.72
N ILE A 637 -24.39 -1.95 9.32
CA ILE A 637 -24.96 -0.92 10.20
C ILE A 637 -26.00 -1.48 11.18
N ASP A 638 -26.67 -2.56 10.82
CA ASP A 638 -27.74 -3.14 11.66
C ASP A 638 -27.24 -4.04 12.79
N LYS A 639 -25.95 -4.37 12.83
CA LYS A 639 -25.39 -5.33 13.79
C LYS A 639 -24.11 -4.76 14.42
N LYS A 640 -24.09 -4.65 15.74
CA LYS A 640 -22.97 -4.59 16.72
C LYS A 640 -21.49 -4.49 16.21
N TYR A 641 -21.25 -4.06 14.95
CA TYR A 641 -19.91 -3.88 14.40
C TYR A 641 -19.42 -2.47 14.72
N ASP A 642 -18.12 -2.40 15.05
CA ASP A 642 -17.44 -1.13 15.24
C ASP A 642 -17.21 -0.47 13.87
N ILE A 643 -17.95 0.58 13.56
CA ILE A 643 -17.86 1.31 12.29
C ILE A 643 -16.51 1.98 12.11
N ASP A 644 -15.87 2.44 13.19
CA ASP A 644 -14.55 3.07 13.13
C ASP A 644 -13.47 2.05 12.73
N LEU A 645 -13.55 0.80 13.25
CA LEU A 645 -12.62 -0.25 12.86
C LEU A 645 -12.76 -0.60 11.37
N SER A 646 -14.00 -0.68 10.88
CA SER A 646 -14.26 -0.92 9.46
C SER A 646 -13.78 0.24 8.59
N ASN A 647 -14.03 1.49 8.98
CA ASN A 647 -13.52 2.66 8.28
C ASN A 647 -11.98 2.73 8.33
N TYR A 648 -11.38 2.38 9.48
CA TYR A 648 -9.92 2.29 9.60
C TYR A 648 -9.28 1.36 8.55
N LEU A 649 -9.79 0.15 8.42
CA LEU A 649 -9.28 -0.80 7.44
C LEU A 649 -9.54 -0.35 5.99
N ARG A 650 -10.69 0.27 5.71
CA ARG A 650 -10.98 0.85 4.38
C ARG A 650 -10.02 2.00 4.02
N ILE A 651 -9.73 2.88 4.99
CA ILE A 651 -8.72 3.95 4.82
C ILE A 651 -7.35 3.35 4.50
N LYS A 652 -6.96 2.32 5.25
CA LYS A 652 -5.70 1.61 5.00
C LYS A 652 -5.65 1.02 3.58
N PHE A 653 -6.71 0.35 3.14
CA PHE A 653 -6.77 -0.24 1.80
C PHE A 653 -6.55 0.79 0.68
N GLN A 654 -6.97 2.05 0.85
CA GLN A 654 -6.76 3.07 -0.17
C GLN A 654 -5.28 3.34 -0.48
N LYS A 655 -4.41 3.30 0.54
CA LYS A 655 -2.97 3.57 0.41
C LYS A 655 -2.08 2.32 0.44
N MET A 656 -2.63 1.16 0.81
CA MET A 656 -1.92 -0.10 1.01
C MET A 656 -1.39 -0.67 -0.31
N HIS A 657 -0.24 -1.35 -0.25
CA HIS A 657 0.37 -2.02 -1.40
C HIS A 657 -0.52 -3.15 -1.94
N LEU A 658 -0.42 -3.43 -3.24
CA LEU A 658 -1.19 -4.46 -3.95
C LEU A 658 -1.17 -5.83 -3.24
N LYS A 659 0.01 -6.36 -2.95
CA LYS A 659 0.18 -7.68 -2.32
C LYS A 659 -0.50 -7.74 -0.94
N GLU A 660 -0.38 -6.67 -0.17
CA GLU A 660 -0.98 -6.57 1.14
C GLU A 660 -2.51 -6.51 1.06
N VAL A 661 -3.10 -5.71 0.16
CA VAL A 661 -4.55 -5.68 -0.06
C VAL A 661 -5.08 -7.08 -0.38
N LEU A 662 -4.41 -7.81 -1.27
CA LEU A 662 -4.82 -9.16 -1.64
C LEU A 662 -4.78 -10.14 -0.46
N SER A 663 -3.80 -10.06 0.43
CA SER A 663 -3.72 -10.90 1.63
C SER A 663 -4.85 -10.66 2.65
N TYR A 664 -5.45 -9.45 2.64
CA TYR A 664 -6.62 -9.14 3.47
C TYR A 664 -7.92 -9.72 2.92
N ILE A 665 -8.03 -9.92 1.61
CA ILE A 665 -9.26 -10.42 0.98
C ILE A 665 -9.22 -11.91 0.71
N VAL A 666 -8.03 -12.47 0.50
CA VAL A 666 -7.80 -13.89 0.28
C VAL A 666 -6.84 -14.40 1.35
N PRO A 667 -7.33 -15.08 2.39
CA PRO A 667 -6.48 -15.70 3.39
C PRO A 667 -5.49 -16.70 2.77
N THR A 668 -4.28 -16.75 3.32
CA THR A 668 -3.30 -17.79 2.95
C THR A 668 -3.17 -18.79 4.09
N ILE A 669 -3.37 -20.06 3.83
CA ILE A 669 -3.32 -21.14 4.82
C ILE A 669 -2.09 -21.99 4.57
N TYR A 670 -1.09 -21.90 5.43
CA TYR A 670 0.15 -22.69 5.38
C TYR A 670 0.02 -23.97 6.19
N TYR A 671 0.43 -25.10 5.60
CA TYR A 671 0.38 -26.41 6.24
C TYR A 671 1.69 -26.73 6.97
N LEU A 672 1.72 -26.51 8.29
CA LEU A 672 2.94 -26.57 9.11
C LEU A 672 3.43 -28.01 9.40
N ASN A 673 2.62 -29.04 9.18
CA ASN A 673 3.06 -30.42 9.39
C ASN A 673 4.23 -30.82 8.47
N GLU A 674 4.42 -30.11 7.34
CA GLU A 674 5.54 -30.32 6.42
C GLU A 674 6.90 -30.01 7.07
N MET A 675 6.94 -29.08 8.03
CA MET A 675 8.15 -28.73 8.77
C MET A 675 8.77 -29.88 9.59
N GLU A 676 8.01 -30.95 9.84
CA GLU A 676 8.55 -32.18 10.46
C GLU A 676 9.35 -33.04 9.48
N LYS A 677 9.01 -32.97 8.20
CA LYS A 677 9.60 -33.79 7.13
C LYS A 677 10.73 -33.07 6.41
N ASP A 678 10.63 -31.76 6.33
CA ASP A 678 11.60 -30.90 5.66
C ASP A 678 12.15 -29.82 6.61
N ASN A 679 13.43 -29.94 6.94
CA ASN A 679 14.11 -29.02 7.85
C ASN A 679 14.50 -27.68 7.15
N GLN A 680 14.38 -27.57 5.83
CA GLN A 680 14.66 -26.35 5.11
C GLN A 680 13.50 -25.34 5.24
N ILE A 681 12.27 -25.83 5.46
CA ILE A 681 11.12 -24.96 5.66
C ILE A 681 11.29 -24.14 6.95
N GLY A 682 11.24 -22.82 6.83
CA GLY A 682 11.46 -21.87 7.92
C GLY A 682 12.93 -21.46 8.11
N GLU A 683 13.84 -21.92 7.27
CA GLU A 683 15.24 -21.50 7.27
C GLU A 683 15.47 -20.38 6.24
N TYR A 684 16.29 -19.40 6.60
CA TYR A 684 16.71 -18.36 5.68
C TYR A 684 17.81 -18.88 4.75
N ASN A 685 17.61 -18.72 3.46
CA ASN A 685 18.69 -18.91 2.50
C ASN A 685 19.78 -17.85 2.74
N LYS A 686 21.00 -18.27 3.06
CA LYS A 686 22.12 -17.39 3.42
C LYS A 686 22.57 -16.47 2.27
N GLU A 687 22.31 -16.85 1.01
CA GLU A 687 22.71 -16.09 -0.16
C GLU A 687 21.64 -15.06 -0.58
N THR A 688 20.37 -15.44 -0.51
CA THR A 688 19.25 -14.60 -0.99
C THR A 688 18.48 -13.90 0.13
N GLY A 689 18.63 -14.31 1.40
CA GLY A 689 17.81 -13.82 2.51
C GLY A 689 16.35 -14.26 2.47
N ILE A 690 15.95 -15.07 1.48
CA ILE A 690 14.58 -15.54 1.31
C ILE A 690 14.35 -16.79 2.17
N ILE A 691 13.17 -16.87 2.81
CA ILE A 691 12.78 -18.02 3.61
C ILE A 691 11.96 -19.02 2.76
N GLN A 692 12.19 -20.31 2.98
CA GLN A 692 11.34 -21.33 2.39
C GLN A 692 10.06 -21.45 3.23
N LEU A 693 8.91 -21.10 2.63
CA LEU A 693 7.59 -21.21 3.27
C LEU A 693 7.01 -22.64 3.10
N PRO A 694 6.16 -23.09 4.06
CA PRO A 694 5.38 -24.31 3.87
C PRO A 694 4.41 -24.17 2.70
N SER A 695 3.93 -25.31 2.16
CA SER A 695 2.90 -25.29 1.13
C SER A 695 1.62 -24.62 1.63
N ASN A 696 0.97 -23.86 0.77
CA ASN A 696 -0.35 -23.32 1.03
C ASN A 696 -1.44 -24.25 0.49
N ILE A 697 -2.58 -24.27 1.18
CA ILE A 697 -3.75 -25.08 0.83
C ILE A 697 -4.93 -24.19 0.49
N SER A 698 -5.94 -24.76 -0.17
CA SER A 698 -7.15 -24.01 -0.54
C SER A 698 -7.96 -23.56 0.67
N CYS A 699 -8.67 -22.44 0.54
CA CYS A 699 -9.48 -21.83 1.60
C CYS A 699 -10.85 -22.53 1.71
N SER A 700 -10.84 -23.86 1.88
CA SER A 700 -12.01 -24.70 2.09
C SER A 700 -11.84 -25.61 3.29
N LYS A 701 -12.92 -25.90 4.02
CA LYS A 701 -12.91 -26.88 5.14
C LYS A 701 -12.47 -28.26 4.71
N ASN A 702 -12.76 -28.61 3.47
CA ASN A 702 -12.40 -29.92 2.93
C ASN A 702 -10.88 -30.11 2.77
N SER A 703 -10.12 -29.02 2.73
CA SER A 703 -8.65 -29.03 2.63
C SER A 703 -7.96 -29.18 3.98
N LEU A 704 -8.70 -29.08 5.08
CA LEU A 704 -8.17 -29.18 6.44
C LEU A 704 -8.13 -30.63 6.91
N GLU A 705 -6.93 -31.20 7.07
CA GLU A 705 -6.72 -32.53 7.64
C GLU A 705 -7.06 -32.57 9.13
N GLU A 706 -7.56 -33.70 9.64
CA GLU A 706 -7.96 -33.87 11.05
C GLU A 706 -6.78 -33.77 12.04
N ASN A 707 -5.55 -34.06 11.60
CA ASN A 707 -4.30 -33.98 12.34
C ASN A 707 -3.47 -32.74 11.99
N GLY A 708 -4.08 -31.73 11.34
CA GLY A 708 -3.38 -30.59 10.79
C GLY A 708 -2.99 -29.53 11.83
N LEU A 709 -1.85 -28.90 11.60
CA LEU A 709 -1.39 -27.66 12.20
C LEU A 709 -1.25 -26.62 11.10
N TYR A 710 -1.88 -25.47 11.26
CA TYR A 710 -1.93 -24.44 10.21
C TYR A 710 -1.53 -23.08 10.73
N LEU A 711 -0.79 -22.32 9.91
CA LEU A 711 -0.62 -20.88 10.08
C LEU A 711 -1.46 -20.17 9.01
N ILE A 712 -2.41 -19.35 9.45
CA ILE A 712 -3.33 -18.65 8.55
C ILE A 712 -3.02 -17.17 8.59
N ASP A 713 -2.61 -16.59 7.46
CA ASP A 713 -2.44 -15.15 7.26
C ASP A 713 -3.72 -14.54 6.68
N ILE A 714 -4.35 -13.64 7.42
CA ILE A 714 -5.54 -12.89 6.97
C ILE A 714 -5.26 -11.40 6.77
N GLY A 715 -3.98 -11.06 6.57
CA GLY A 715 -3.51 -9.70 6.31
C GLY A 715 -3.28 -8.86 7.56
N TYR A 716 -4.22 -8.79 8.49
CA TYR A 716 -4.09 -8.00 9.74
C TYR A 716 -3.82 -8.86 10.99
N LEU A 717 -3.90 -10.17 10.86
CA LEU A 717 -3.77 -11.12 11.95
C LEU A 717 -3.16 -12.42 11.43
N LEU A 718 -2.31 -13.05 12.22
CA LEU A 718 -1.84 -14.41 12.03
C LEU A 718 -2.59 -15.35 13.00
N ILE A 719 -3.03 -16.50 12.52
CA ILE A 719 -3.77 -17.48 13.31
C ILE A 719 -3.01 -18.81 13.29
N LEU A 720 -2.55 -19.26 14.43
CA LEU A 720 -2.05 -20.63 14.59
C LEU A 720 -3.24 -21.53 14.92
N TYR A 721 -3.71 -22.29 13.94
CA TYR A 721 -4.88 -23.18 14.08
C TYR A 721 -4.47 -24.61 14.32
N ILE A 722 -4.96 -25.18 15.42
CA ILE A 722 -4.57 -26.50 15.97
C ILE A 722 -5.78 -27.42 15.94
N ARG A 723 -5.69 -28.50 15.17
CA ARG A 723 -6.74 -29.53 15.12
C ARG A 723 -6.60 -30.51 16.28
N LYS A 724 -7.72 -31.09 16.71
CA LYS A 724 -7.78 -32.00 17.87
C LYS A 724 -6.92 -33.23 17.76
N LYS A 725 -6.76 -33.78 16.55
CA LYS A 725 -5.99 -35.00 16.32
C LYS A 725 -4.54 -34.74 15.95
N LEU A 726 -4.00 -33.52 16.29
CA LEU A 726 -2.59 -33.21 16.07
C LEU A 726 -1.70 -34.31 16.66
N ASN A 727 -0.65 -34.69 15.95
CA ASN A 727 0.25 -35.74 16.37
C ASN A 727 1.05 -35.38 17.64
N LYS A 728 1.47 -36.38 18.39
CA LYS A 728 2.17 -36.21 19.67
C LYS A 728 3.53 -35.52 19.51
N THR A 729 4.20 -35.72 18.39
CA THR A 729 5.52 -35.14 18.14
C THR A 729 5.42 -33.61 17.98
N LEU A 730 4.41 -33.11 17.26
CA LEU A 730 4.14 -31.68 17.13
C LEU A 730 3.66 -31.06 18.45
N LEU A 731 2.79 -31.78 19.20
CA LEU A 731 2.36 -31.34 20.54
C LEU A 731 3.56 -31.19 21.49
N GLN A 732 4.49 -32.13 21.49
CA GLN A 732 5.71 -32.05 22.30
C GLN A 732 6.62 -30.89 21.86
N LYS A 733 6.81 -30.72 20.52
CA LYS A 733 7.64 -29.64 20.01
C LYS A 733 7.08 -28.25 20.32
N LEU A 734 5.74 -28.07 20.25
CA LEU A 734 5.10 -26.77 20.48
C LEU A 734 4.83 -26.48 21.95
N PHE A 735 4.32 -27.47 22.73
CA PHE A 735 3.79 -27.24 24.06
C PHE A 735 4.48 -28.06 25.15
N GLY A 736 5.35 -29.01 24.79
CA GLY A 736 6.02 -29.90 25.74
C GLY A 736 5.09 -30.96 26.38
N VAL A 737 3.92 -31.22 25.76
CA VAL A 737 2.92 -32.19 26.26
C VAL A 737 2.57 -33.21 25.18
N ASP A 738 2.08 -34.40 25.63
CA ASP A 738 1.70 -35.49 24.73
C ASP A 738 0.19 -35.52 24.42
N ASP A 739 -0.61 -34.75 25.15
CA ASP A 739 -2.07 -34.71 24.98
C ASP A 739 -2.55 -33.25 24.91
N ILE A 740 -3.36 -32.95 23.92
CA ILE A 740 -3.94 -31.64 23.70
C ILE A 740 -4.82 -31.16 24.86
N ASN A 741 -5.43 -32.10 25.62
CA ASN A 741 -6.26 -31.77 26.78
C ASN A 741 -5.45 -31.22 27.98
N LEU A 742 -4.13 -31.37 27.98
CA LEU A 742 -3.23 -30.83 28.99
C LEU A 742 -2.81 -29.38 28.72
N ILE A 743 -3.18 -28.84 27.58
CA ILE A 743 -2.80 -27.47 27.17
C ILE A 743 -3.76 -26.47 27.80
N ASN A 744 -3.21 -25.42 28.41
CA ASN A 744 -3.99 -24.24 28.76
C ASN A 744 -4.44 -23.54 27.47
N MET A 745 -5.75 -23.37 27.25
CA MET A 745 -6.29 -22.79 26.02
C MET A 745 -6.17 -21.27 25.96
N ASP A 746 -5.77 -20.59 27.06
CA ASP A 746 -5.54 -19.13 27.11
C ASP A 746 -4.06 -18.77 26.89
N LEU A 747 -3.44 -19.43 25.89
CA LEU A 747 -2.05 -19.18 25.53
C LEU A 747 -1.93 -17.94 24.64
N ASN A 748 -0.88 -17.16 24.89
CA ASN A 748 -0.41 -16.10 24.01
C ASN A 748 0.87 -16.53 23.25
N GLU A 749 1.34 -15.69 22.36
CA GLU A 749 2.55 -15.93 21.57
C GLU A 749 3.78 -16.19 22.45
N ASP A 750 3.96 -15.45 23.56
CA ASP A 750 5.11 -15.60 24.46
C ASP A 750 5.16 -16.97 25.11
N ASN A 751 4.00 -17.46 25.58
CA ASN A 751 3.91 -18.77 26.22
C ASN A 751 4.34 -19.90 25.28
N ILE A 752 4.01 -19.81 23.98
CA ILE A 752 4.43 -20.82 23.03
C ILE A 752 5.94 -20.80 22.80
N PHE A 753 6.53 -19.61 22.67
CA PHE A 753 7.92 -19.47 22.27
C PHE A 753 8.92 -19.34 23.44
N GLU A 754 8.46 -19.47 24.69
CA GLU A 754 9.31 -19.38 25.89
C GLU A 754 10.45 -20.41 25.88
N ASN A 755 10.18 -21.68 25.53
CA ASN A 755 11.18 -22.71 25.40
C ASN A 755 11.58 -22.94 23.94
N LYS A 756 12.74 -22.44 23.55
CA LYS A 756 13.25 -22.51 22.19
C LYS A 756 13.64 -23.95 21.79
N ASN A 757 13.27 -24.34 20.61
CA ASN A 757 13.75 -25.53 19.91
C ASN A 757 13.76 -25.23 18.41
N ASP A 758 14.39 -26.10 17.62
CA ASP A 758 14.55 -25.92 16.17
C ASP A 758 13.22 -25.67 15.44
N PHE A 759 12.17 -26.41 15.76
CA PHE A 759 10.85 -26.23 15.13
C PHE A 759 10.25 -24.85 15.43
N LYS A 760 10.35 -24.39 16.70
CA LYS A 760 9.85 -23.09 17.12
C LYS A 760 10.65 -21.95 16.49
N GLU A 761 11.97 -22.07 16.39
CA GLU A 761 12.83 -21.07 15.75
C GLU A 761 12.47 -20.90 14.28
N ARG A 762 12.30 -21.99 13.55
CA ARG A 762 11.84 -21.96 12.16
C ARG A 762 10.43 -21.38 12.00
N LEU A 763 9.50 -21.70 12.93
CA LEU A 763 8.15 -21.11 12.94
C LEU A 763 8.20 -19.60 13.22
N ILE A 764 9.04 -19.15 14.16
CA ILE A 764 9.26 -17.71 14.42
C ILE A 764 9.80 -17.01 13.16
N ASN A 765 10.75 -17.62 12.45
CA ASN A 765 11.27 -17.07 11.22
C ASN A 765 10.17 -16.87 10.16
N ILE A 766 9.30 -17.86 9.98
CA ILE A 766 8.13 -17.75 9.08
C ILE A 766 7.22 -16.60 9.51
N ILE A 767 6.88 -16.52 10.80
CA ILE A 767 6.01 -15.47 11.35
C ILE A 767 6.61 -14.08 11.13
N ASN A 768 7.90 -13.91 11.42
CA ASN A 768 8.58 -12.63 11.24
C ASN A 768 8.66 -12.24 9.76
N TYR A 769 8.98 -13.18 8.88
CA TYR A 769 9.00 -12.95 7.43
C TYR A 769 7.64 -12.45 6.91
N LEU A 770 6.53 -13.09 7.34
CA LEU A 770 5.18 -12.65 6.98
C LEU A 770 4.83 -11.27 7.53
N ARG A 771 5.30 -10.94 8.74
CA ARG A 771 5.11 -9.64 9.38
C ARG A 771 5.87 -8.52 8.67
N ASP A 772 7.08 -8.80 8.20
CA ASP A 772 7.95 -7.80 7.54
C ASP A 772 7.32 -7.28 6.23
N GLU A 773 6.49 -8.08 5.58
CA GLU A 773 5.77 -7.68 4.36
C GLU A 773 4.52 -6.80 4.61
N LYS A 774 4.13 -6.56 5.86
CA LYS A 774 2.88 -5.85 6.20
C LYS A 774 3.11 -4.44 6.74
N SER A 775 2.20 -3.53 6.43
CA SER A 775 2.23 -2.14 6.93
C SER A 775 1.84 -2.03 8.42
N ASN A 776 1.10 -3.01 8.93
CA ASN A 776 0.71 -3.10 10.33
C ASN A 776 1.34 -4.32 10.98
N PHE A 777 1.73 -4.21 12.25
CA PHE A 777 2.16 -5.37 13.02
C PHE A 777 1.00 -6.36 13.18
N GLN A 778 1.22 -7.61 12.75
CA GLN A 778 0.23 -8.68 12.88
C GLN A 778 0.40 -9.40 14.22
N ASN A 779 -0.69 -9.47 15.00
CA ASN A 779 -0.74 -10.33 16.17
C ASN A 779 -0.82 -11.79 15.76
N LEU A 780 -0.19 -12.67 16.53
CA LEU A 780 -0.43 -14.10 16.46
C LEU A 780 -1.47 -14.50 17.52
N ILE A 781 -2.57 -15.08 17.07
CA ILE A 781 -3.55 -15.72 17.96
C ILE A 781 -3.53 -17.22 17.77
N ILE A 782 -3.83 -17.95 18.85
CA ILE A 782 -3.88 -19.39 18.86
C ILE A 782 -5.33 -19.81 18.94
N VAL A 783 -5.73 -20.68 18.02
CA VAL A 783 -7.10 -21.17 17.93
C VAL A 783 -7.09 -22.69 17.94
N PHE A 784 -7.80 -23.27 18.90
CA PHE A 784 -8.03 -24.70 18.95
C PHE A 784 -9.37 -25.05 18.32
N GLU A 785 -9.43 -26.22 17.70
CA GLU A 785 -10.66 -26.79 17.15
C GLU A 785 -11.76 -26.89 18.21
N ASN A 786 -13.01 -26.59 17.82
CA ASN A 786 -14.19 -26.56 18.71
C ASN A 786 -14.16 -25.49 19.82
N THR A 787 -13.34 -24.45 19.69
CA THR A 787 -13.39 -23.26 20.55
C THR A 787 -14.18 -22.13 19.91
N LYS A 788 -14.47 -21.06 20.66
CA LYS A 788 -15.13 -19.85 20.11
C LYS A 788 -14.31 -19.20 18.98
N GLY A 789 -12.99 -19.35 19.01
CA GLY A 789 -12.08 -18.84 17.99
C GLY A 789 -12.26 -19.47 16.61
N GLU A 790 -12.85 -20.65 16.53
CA GLU A 790 -13.09 -21.35 15.26
C GLU A 790 -14.04 -20.56 14.31
N GLN A 791 -14.83 -19.63 14.83
CA GLN A 791 -15.61 -18.71 13.99
C GLN A 791 -14.74 -17.85 13.07
N LEU A 792 -13.50 -17.53 13.49
CA LEU A 792 -12.52 -16.82 12.65
C LEU A 792 -12.07 -17.71 11.50
N ILE A 793 -11.78 -19.00 11.80
CA ILE A 793 -11.37 -19.97 10.79
C ILE A 793 -12.48 -20.17 9.75
N ASN A 794 -13.74 -20.27 10.19
CA ASN A 794 -14.87 -20.35 9.28
C ASN A 794 -14.95 -19.12 8.34
N GLY A 795 -14.60 -17.94 8.82
CA GLY A 795 -14.52 -16.72 8.01
C GLY A 795 -13.41 -16.73 6.96
N CYS A 796 -12.36 -17.54 7.17
CA CYS A 796 -11.25 -17.72 6.22
C CYS A 796 -11.57 -18.68 5.07
N MET A 797 -12.62 -19.51 5.20
CA MET A 797 -13.00 -20.50 4.19
C MET A 797 -13.83 -19.85 3.07
N ILE A 798 -13.18 -19.03 2.25
CA ILE A 798 -13.85 -18.22 1.21
C ILE A 798 -14.45 -19.07 0.08
N GLU A 799 -13.97 -20.28 -0.13
CA GLU A 799 -14.48 -21.20 -1.16
C GLU A 799 -15.81 -21.84 -0.74
N ASP A 800 -16.09 -21.93 0.55
CA ASP A 800 -17.27 -22.60 1.07
C ASP A 800 -18.49 -21.66 1.09
N ASN A 801 -19.70 -22.21 1.05
CA ASN A 801 -20.95 -21.46 1.25
C ASN A 801 -21.22 -21.17 2.73
N ASN A 802 -20.39 -20.34 3.38
CA ASN A 802 -20.42 -20.08 4.83
C ASN A 802 -20.67 -18.60 5.20
N CYS A 803 -20.92 -17.76 4.21
CA CYS A 803 -21.07 -16.31 4.41
C CYS A 803 -22.55 -15.89 4.25
N ASN A 804 -23.17 -15.38 5.32
CA ASN A 804 -24.60 -15.05 5.32
C ASN A 804 -24.95 -13.87 4.40
N TRP A 805 -24.06 -12.91 4.17
CA TRP A 805 -24.32 -11.74 3.31
C TRP A 805 -23.92 -11.97 1.85
N TYR A 806 -23.12 -13.00 1.57
CA TYR A 806 -22.75 -13.44 0.22
C TYR A 806 -22.73 -14.99 0.15
N PRO A 807 -23.89 -15.66 0.08
CA PRO A 807 -24.04 -17.10 0.28
C PRO A 807 -23.76 -17.88 -1.03
N LEU A 808 -22.60 -17.67 -1.64
CA LEU A 808 -22.14 -18.42 -2.80
C LEU A 808 -20.85 -19.17 -2.44
N SER A 809 -20.76 -20.45 -2.83
CA SER A 809 -19.46 -21.14 -2.90
C SER A 809 -18.66 -20.60 -4.08
N TYR A 810 -17.34 -20.82 -4.10
CA TYR A 810 -16.52 -20.44 -5.26
C TYR A 810 -17.01 -21.08 -6.55
N GLU A 811 -17.39 -22.33 -6.51
CA GLU A 811 -17.96 -23.08 -7.66
C GLU A 811 -19.24 -22.38 -8.18
N ALA A 812 -20.17 -22.05 -7.29
CA ALA A 812 -21.41 -21.36 -7.67
C ALA A 812 -21.14 -19.95 -8.19
N PHE A 813 -20.14 -19.26 -7.65
CA PHE A 813 -19.70 -17.95 -8.13
C PHE A 813 -19.08 -18.04 -9.53
N HIS A 814 -18.17 -18.98 -9.74
CA HIS A 814 -17.53 -19.22 -11.03
C HIS A 814 -18.58 -19.57 -12.09
N LYS A 815 -19.51 -20.45 -11.77
CA LYS A 815 -20.64 -20.77 -12.66
C LYS A 815 -21.44 -19.53 -13.03
N LYS A 816 -21.86 -18.73 -12.04
CA LYS A 816 -22.67 -17.51 -12.25
C LYS A 816 -22.01 -16.47 -13.14
N TYR A 817 -20.70 -16.23 -12.99
CA TYR A 817 -20.00 -15.12 -13.65
C TYR A 817 -19.18 -15.54 -14.89
N VAL A 818 -18.77 -16.79 -14.97
CA VAL A 818 -17.93 -17.29 -16.08
C VAL A 818 -18.72 -18.23 -16.99
N GLU A 819 -19.32 -19.29 -16.44
CA GLU A 819 -19.97 -20.32 -17.27
C GLU A 819 -21.33 -19.87 -17.83
N ASP A 820 -22.19 -19.25 -17.00
CA ASP A 820 -23.49 -18.76 -17.44
C ASP A 820 -23.36 -17.63 -18.47
N SER A 821 -22.35 -16.75 -18.33
CA SER A 821 -22.06 -15.71 -19.32
C SER A 821 -21.62 -16.29 -20.66
N LEU A 822 -20.88 -17.42 -20.66
CA LEU A 822 -20.55 -18.15 -21.89
C LEU A 822 -21.81 -18.70 -22.59
N ASN A 823 -22.75 -19.26 -21.83
CA ASN A 823 -23.98 -19.82 -22.37
C ASN A 823 -24.89 -18.76 -22.99
N PHE A 824 -24.94 -17.54 -22.44
CA PHE A 824 -25.66 -16.41 -23.05
C PHE A 824 -25.02 -15.93 -24.36
N SER A 825 -23.70 -16.04 -24.52
CA SER A 825 -23.00 -15.65 -25.74
C SER A 825 -23.17 -16.63 -26.91
N TYR A 826 -23.63 -17.84 -26.67
CA TYR A 826 -23.94 -18.85 -27.71
C TYR A 826 -25.39 -18.80 -28.19
N GLY A 827 -26.25 -17.98 -27.57
CA GLY A 827 -27.68 -17.87 -27.90
C GLY A 827 -28.06 -16.75 -28.87
N TYR A 828 -27.08 -16.05 -29.45
CA TYR A 828 -27.32 -14.99 -30.48
C TYR A 828 -26.57 -15.31 -31.78
#